data_4d73eba0f2183e382c822f23a312ce01
#
_entry.id   4d73eba0f2183e382c822f23a312ce01
#
_cell.length_a   1.000
_cell.length_b   1.000
_cell.length_c   1.000
_cell.angle_alpha   90.00
_cell.angle_beta   90.00
_cell.angle_gamma   90.00
#
_symmetry.space_group_name_H-M   'P 1'
#
loop_
_entity.id
_entity.type
_entity.pdbx_description
1 polymer ?
#
loop_
_entity_poly.entity_id
_entity_poly.type
_entity_poly.pdbx_seq_one_letter_code
_entity_poly.pdbx_strand_id
1 'polypeptide(L)'
;MHAFRPYQIYMALALMLLVGIASANASTVGSAYIHAPAVILQNNTGELTVINLTVTTGTGRVTISGPAIVSKSTLNSSETAALVASNYLHMNEHDYNFDYYIANATNVSGPSAGTAMTLLAISALSDKPLLSNFTVTGTMSDNGTIGEIGGVYDKVSAAARNRMKFVLVPAVQNQSGEAELYLLVEKTFGIPLIQVSNISDAAHFAFNHVQDISRYQTNYSLYTNYNVSLVPRASVSCSNNCSIGNFDKLLNFTFNMASGEIGALRPYPNFAGVAQQLSEQLNESEAMASKGYLYLGADQAFLTYINAYYFAHHLSTKPEGIDTINSIGNYCASVSPSNLNSNNYEYVLGGELRQLWGSYTISADAAEYNLTAVDSDGVMNDLYTAGEANAWCRSSQAMYNIASNISGSQSSFSSSLKNVATADMNSLSSTGANLYSQTAEQAYSDGNYPLAILDSSYAQAIYGPRVESNSSLDTSALESMAESISSNATFGIWATQFANEAQFYVHEAAMAHNSSAAHAFAYQAYETAVLAEYISNDTRMIASSIIPNTTTTTLPIGVTTVPQHPVITPSSSVSISAATVGFIIFSVVILLVAVLIVLLIVLYVLVLILKHLHAITGNMQRSHGQEGADEQIGRHKGTASRRTGKKV
;
A
#
# COMPACT_ATOMS: atom_id res chain seq x y z
N MET A 1 39.52 -62.90 14.45
CA MET A 1 40.18 -61.60 14.48
C MET A 1 40.49 -61.21 13.05
N HIS A 2 39.64 -60.38 12.43
CA HIS A 2 39.89 -59.81 11.08
C HIS A 2 40.83 -58.64 11.24
N ALA A 3 42.04 -58.74 10.73
CA ALA A 3 42.99 -57.66 10.67
C ALA A 3 42.46 -56.57 9.71
N PHE A 4 42.18 -55.38 10.21
CA PHE A 4 41.88 -54.24 9.40
C PHE A 4 43.04 -53.95 8.46
N ARG A 5 42.76 -53.90 7.16
CA ARG A 5 43.77 -53.61 6.15
C ARG A 5 44.20 -52.13 6.28
N PRO A 6 45.53 -51.83 6.28
CA PRO A 6 46.05 -50.49 6.57
C PRO A 6 45.48 -49.41 5.68
N TYR A 7 45.05 -49.72 4.44
CA TYR A 7 44.43 -48.70 3.54
C TYR A 7 43.10 -48.17 4.03
N GLN A 8 42.33 -48.93 4.83
CA GLN A 8 41.06 -48.45 5.41
C GLN A 8 41.30 -47.38 6.49
N ILE A 9 42.41 -47.46 7.18
CA ILE A 9 42.82 -46.46 8.17
C ILE A 9 43.24 -45.16 7.46
N TYR A 10 43.99 -45.25 6.37
CA TYR A 10 44.40 -44.07 5.58
C TYR A 10 43.20 -43.42 4.87
N MET A 11 42.22 -44.20 4.41
CA MET A 11 41.01 -43.68 3.80
C MET A 11 40.11 -43.01 4.84
N ALA A 12 40.00 -43.56 6.05
CA ALA A 12 39.29 -42.92 7.16
C ALA A 12 39.98 -41.61 7.63
N LEU A 13 41.30 -41.62 7.72
CA LEU A 13 42.09 -40.42 8.04
C LEU A 13 42.01 -39.35 6.94
N ALA A 14 42.03 -39.72 5.67
CA ALA A 14 41.86 -38.80 4.55
C ALA A 14 40.44 -38.24 4.50
N LEU A 15 39.40 -39.04 4.84
CA LEU A 15 38.02 -38.58 4.95
C LEU A 15 37.83 -37.63 6.15
N MET A 16 38.46 -37.92 7.29
CA MET A 16 38.47 -37.02 8.45
C MET A 16 39.23 -35.71 8.18
N LEU A 17 40.32 -35.73 7.42
CA LEU A 17 41.04 -34.54 6.96
C LEU A 17 40.20 -33.74 5.96
N LEU A 18 39.50 -34.39 5.03
CA LEU A 18 38.57 -33.74 4.11
C LEU A 18 37.37 -33.11 4.83
N VAL A 19 36.82 -33.75 5.85
CA VAL A 19 35.76 -33.22 6.70
C VAL A 19 36.28 -32.07 7.59
N GLY A 20 37.53 -32.14 8.05
CA GLY A 20 38.17 -31.10 8.85
C GLY A 20 38.52 -29.80 8.05
N ILE A 21 38.73 -29.91 6.73
CA ILE A 21 39.03 -28.76 5.85
C ILE A 21 37.72 -28.06 5.42
N ALA A 22 36.57 -28.75 5.48
CA ALA A 22 35.27 -28.16 5.15
C ALA A 22 34.66 -27.27 6.26
N SER A 23 35.30 -27.12 7.39
CA SER A 23 35.00 -26.05 8.35
C SER A 23 35.61 -24.75 7.81
N ALA A 24 35.04 -24.23 6.72
CA ALA A 24 35.30 -22.86 6.32
C ALA A 24 34.84 -21.98 7.51
N ASN A 25 35.80 -21.45 8.26
CA ASN A 25 35.52 -20.49 9.31
C ASN A 25 34.83 -19.31 8.65
N ALA A 26 33.52 -19.22 8.83
CA ALA A 26 32.76 -18.06 8.37
C ALA A 26 33.40 -16.82 9.01
N SER A 27 34.05 -16.00 8.20
CA SER A 27 34.65 -14.76 8.70
C SER A 27 33.56 -13.71 8.86
N THR A 28 33.55 -13.00 9.97
CA THR A 28 32.66 -11.85 10.14
C THR A 28 33.06 -10.78 9.13
N VAL A 29 32.08 -10.35 8.32
CA VAL A 29 32.20 -9.29 7.34
C VAL A 29 31.93 -7.94 8.01
N GLY A 30 30.84 -7.87 8.79
CA GLY A 30 30.47 -6.68 9.55
C GLY A 30 29.34 -6.93 10.53
N SER A 31 29.09 -5.94 11.37
CA SER A 31 27.96 -5.93 12.29
C SER A 31 27.41 -4.53 12.46
N ALA A 32 26.10 -4.40 12.66
CA ALA A 32 25.42 -3.14 12.88
C ALA A 32 24.24 -3.34 13.83
N TYR A 33 23.73 -2.22 14.38
CA TYR A 33 22.48 -2.24 15.14
C TYR A 33 21.62 -1.01 14.80
N ILE A 34 20.31 -1.12 15.01
CA ILE A 34 19.34 -0.05 14.85
C ILE A 34 18.26 -0.15 15.93
N HIS A 35 17.69 1.00 16.29
CA HIS A 35 16.46 1.05 17.05
C HIS A 35 15.28 1.06 16.08
N ALA A 36 14.42 0.04 16.11
CA ALA A 36 13.22 -0.06 15.30
C ALA A 36 11.97 0.03 16.18
N PRO A 37 10.95 0.80 15.79
CA PRO A 37 9.74 0.91 16.58
C PRO A 37 8.83 -0.29 16.31
N ALA A 38 8.27 -0.82 17.39
CA ALA A 38 7.30 -1.91 17.37
C ALA A 38 6.08 -1.55 18.20
N VAL A 39 4.93 -2.17 17.94
CA VAL A 39 3.72 -2.04 18.75
C VAL A 39 3.53 -3.28 19.61
N ILE A 40 3.31 -3.08 20.90
CA ILE A 40 2.97 -4.15 21.84
C ILE A 40 1.45 -4.29 21.85
N LEU A 41 0.94 -5.36 21.25
CA LEU A 41 -0.50 -5.58 21.09
C LEU A 41 -1.30 -5.69 22.38
N GLN A 42 -0.67 -6.18 23.45
CA GLN A 42 -1.38 -6.44 24.71
C GLN A 42 -1.92 -5.15 25.35
N ASN A 43 -1.31 -4.01 25.06
CA ASN A 43 -1.65 -2.72 25.65
C ASN A 43 -1.64 -1.55 24.67
N ASN A 44 -1.54 -1.81 23.37
CA ASN A 44 -1.47 -0.81 22.30
C ASN A 44 -0.44 0.29 22.61
N THR A 45 0.78 -0.10 22.97
CA THR A 45 1.86 0.87 23.23
C THR A 45 3.04 0.59 22.32
N GLY A 46 3.59 1.65 21.76
CA GLY A 46 4.83 1.54 21.00
C GLY A 46 6.05 1.34 21.89
N GLU A 47 7.02 0.58 21.44
CA GLU A 47 8.32 0.39 22.07
C GLU A 47 9.43 0.46 21.02
N LEU A 48 10.63 0.93 21.41
CA LEU A 48 11.82 0.80 20.57
C LEU A 48 12.54 -0.50 20.89
N THR A 49 12.56 -1.37 19.90
CA THR A 49 13.31 -2.64 19.94
C THR A 49 14.68 -2.45 19.27
N VAL A 50 15.71 -3.10 19.81
CA VAL A 50 17.03 -3.12 19.19
C VAL A 50 17.13 -4.34 18.28
N ILE A 51 17.43 -4.09 17.01
CA ILE A 51 17.78 -5.12 16.05
C ILE A 51 19.28 -5.04 15.80
N ASN A 52 19.98 -6.14 16.04
CA ASN A 52 21.39 -6.29 15.71
C ASN A 52 21.50 -7.18 14.47
N LEU A 53 22.52 -6.97 13.68
CA LEU A 53 22.85 -7.82 12.54
C LEU A 53 24.33 -8.18 12.58
N THR A 54 24.62 -9.45 12.37
CA THR A 54 25.97 -9.93 12.07
C THR A 54 25.97 -10.54 10.67
N VAL A 55 26.85 -10.05 9.81
CA VAL A 55 27.07 -10.59 8.48
C VAL A 55 28.37 -11.36 8.45
N THR A 56 28.33 -12.59 7.94
CA THR A 56 29.50 -13.45 7.75
C THR A 56 29.61 -13.89 6.30
N THR A 57 30.80 -14.28 5.85
CA THR A 57 30.92 -14.98 4.57
C THR A 57 30.08 -16.24 4.58
N GLY A 58 29.36 -16.55 3.48
CA GLY A 58 28.38 -17.63 3.54
C GLY A 58 27.78 -18.07 2.21
N THR A 59 26.51 -18.41 2.24
CA THR A 59 25.77 -19.04 1.14
C THR A 59 24.39 -18.45 0.91
N GLY A 60 24.12 -17.24 1.38
CA GLY A 60 22.83 -16.58 1.25
C GLY A 60 21.84 -16.92 2.37
N ARG A 61 22.30 -17.51 3.48
CA ARG A 61 21.39 -17.88 4.57
C ARG A 61 20.99 -16.65 5.38
N VAL A 62 19.69 -16.45 5.55
CA VAL A 62 19.12 -15.41 6.42
C VAL A 62 18.47 -16.09 7.63
N THR A 63 18.77 -15.60 8.82
CA THR A 63 18.21 -16.10 10.09
C THR A 63 17.84 -14.94 10.99
N ILE A 64 16.77 -15.15 11.78
CA ILE A 64 16.43 -14.28 12.90
C ILE A 64 16.62 -15.09 14.19
N SER A 65 17.42 -14.56 15.10
CA SER A 65 17.71 -15.16 16.40
C SER A 65 17.26 -14.21 17.54
N GLY A 66 17.23 -14.73 18.76
CA GLY A 66 16.84 -13.97 19.94
C GLY A 66 15.69 -14.61 20.73
N PRO A 67 15.21 -13.95 21.80
CA PRO A 67 14.15 -14.48 22.64
C PRO A 67 12.74 -14.38 21.98
N ALA A 68 12.59 -13.59 20.92
CA ALA A 68 11.32 -13.31 20.29
C ALA A 68 10.79 -14.51 19.47
N ILE A 69 9.49 -14.74 19.57
CA ILE A 69 8.77 -15.52 18.56
C ILE A 69 8.54 -14.62 17.36
N VAL A 70 9.01 -15.03 16.20
CA VAL A 70 9.02 -14.23 14.96
C VAL A 70 8.01 -14.81 13.98
N SER A 71 7.17 -13.94 13.41
CA SER A 71 6.20 -14.33 12.39
C SER A 71 6.88 -14.66 11.05
N LYS A 72 6.13 -15.34 10.17
CA LYS A 72 6.60 -15.63 8.81
C LYS A 72 6.81 -14.36 7.99
N SER A 73 5.95 -13.34 8.17
CA SER A 73 6.07 -12.06 7.45
C SER A 73 7.36 -11.33 7.84
N THR A 74 7.72 -11.33 9.13
CA THR A 74 8.99 -10.75 9.59
C THR A 74 10.21 -11.51 9.03
N LEU A 75 10.12 -12.84 8.93
CA LEU A 75 11.19 -13.64 8.32
C LEU A 75 11.33 -13.29 6.82
N ASN A 76 10.24 -13.29 6.07
CA ASN A 76 10.25 -12.87 4.67
C ASN A 76 10.85 -11.46 4.50
N SER A 77 10.50 -10.52 5.39
CA SER A 77 11.09 -9.17 5.38
C SER A 77 12.59 -9.16 5.58
N SER A 78 13.13 -10.08 6.40
CA SER A 78 14.58 -10.18 6.58
C SER A 78 15.29 -10.75 5.34
N GLU A 79 14.65 -11.66 4.61
CA GLU A 79 15.15 -12.19 3.35
C GLU A 79 15.15 -11.11 2.26
N THR A 80 14.02 -10.38 2.10
CA THR A 80 13.94 -9.21 1.21
C THR A 80 14.97 -8.15 1.59
N ALA A 81 15.19 -7.88 2.87
CA ALA A 81 16.16 -6.91 3.34
C ALA A 81 17.60 -7.27 2.93
N ALA A 82 17.99 -8.55 3.03
CA ALA A 82 19.30 -9.03 2.59
C ALA A 82 19.49 -8.90 1.08
N LEU A 83 18.47 -9.26 0.30
CA LEU A 83 18.45 -9.12 -1.16
C LEU A 83 18.58 -7.65 -1.58
N VAL A 84 17.73 -6.76 -1.05
CA VAL A 84 17.72 -5.34 -1.42
C VAL A 84 19.02 -4.64 -1.03
N ALA A 85 19.56 -4.93 0.17
CA ALA A 85 20.83 -4.36 0.60
C ALA A 85 22.00 -4.79 -0.28
N SER A 86 22.03 -6.07 -0.66
CA SER A 86 23.06 -6.59 -1.56
C SER A 86 22.96 -5.96 -2.95
N ASN A 87 21.75 -5.85 -3.50
CA ASN A 87 21.50 -5.17 -4.78
C ASN A 87 21.92 -3.68 -4.74
N TYR A 88 21.58 -2.98 -3.65
CA TYR A 88 21.95 -1.57 -3.44
C TYR A 88 23.46 -1.35 -3.45
N LEU A 89 24.23 -2.31 -2.92
CA LEU A 89 25.70 -2.27 -2.88
C LEU A 89 26.35 -2.97 -4.07
N HIS A 90 25.58 -3.47 -5.04
CA HIS A 90 26.08 -4.26 -6.18
C HIS A 90 26.88 -5.49 -5.76
N MET A 91 26.45 -6.15 -4.68
CA MET A 91 27.04 -7.39 -4.14
C MET A 91 26.12 -8.57 -4.43
N ASN A 92 26.67 -9.80 -4.38
CA ASN A 92 25.88 -11.01 -4.49
C ASN A 92 25.46 -11.47 -3.08
N GLU A 93 24.17 -11.53 -2.78
CA GLU A 93 23.65 -11.95 -1.47
C GLU A 93 24.09 -13.36 -1.06
N HIS A 94 24.28 -14.24 -2.06
CA HIS A 94 24.69 -15.63 -1.82
C HIS A 94 26.15 -15.79 -1.33
N ASP A 95 26.94 -14.72 -1.32
CA ASP A 95 28.30 -14.75 -0.78
C ASP A 95 28.33 -14.49 0.74
N TYR A 96 27.15 -14.22 1.35
CA TYR A 96 27.03 -13.79 2.74
C TYR A 96 25.96 -14.58 3.47
N ASN A 97 26.08 -14.68 4.80
CA ASN A 97 24.98 -15.07 5.71
C ASN A 97 24.63 -13.88 6.59
N PHE A 98 23.34 -13.72 6.86
CA PHE A 98 22.77 -12.63 7.64
C PHE A 98 22.09 -13.20 8.89
N ASP A 99 22.60 -12.87 10.07
CA ASP A 99 21.98 -13.26 11.34
C ASP A 99 21.48 -12.03 12.07
N TYR A 100 20.16 -11.80 11.99
CA TYR A 100 19.47 -10.75 12.72
C TYR A 100 19.17 -11.24 14.12
N TYR A 101 19.48 -10.42 15.13
CA TYR A 101 19.15 -10.69 16.52
C TYR A 101 18.22 -9.60 17.05
N ILE A 102 17.00 -9.98 17.45
CA ILE A 102 16.01 -9.05 18.00
C ILE A 102 16.04 -9.15 19.52
N ALA A 103 16.48 -8.07 20.16
CA ALA A 103 16.55 -7.97 21.59
C ALA A 103 15.24 -7.41 22.18
N ASN A 104 14.96 -7.75 23.44
CA ASN A 104 13.89 -7.16 24.25
C ASN A 104 12.45 -7.27 23.74
N ALA A 105 12.19 -8.16 22.78
CA ALA A 105 10.84 -8.43 22.30
C ALA A 105 10.43 -9.87 22.65
N THR A 106 9.16 -10.08 22.99
CA THR A 106 8.59 -11.41 23.24
C THR A 106 7.89 -11.97 22.01
N ASN A 107 7.27 -11.11 21.24
CA ASN A 107 6.58 -11.45 20.00
C ASN A 107 6.87 -10.34 18.97
N VAL A 108 7.37 -10.70 17.80
CA VAL A 108 7.62 -9.78 16.70
C VAL A 108 6.85 -10.27 15.49
N SER A 109 5.97 -9.42 15.02
CA SER A 109 5.09 -9.72 13.92
C SER A 109 5.02 -8.52 12.97
N GLY A 110 4.73 -8.80 11.70
CA GLY A 110 4.58 -7.79 10.65
C GLY A 110 5.85 -7.51 9.85
N PRO A 111 5.66 -7.02 8.61
CA PRO A 111 6.74 -6.73 7.68
C PRO A 111 7.36 -5.33 7.87
N SER A 112 6.85 -4.51 8.78
CA SER A 112 7.19 -3.08 8.92
C SER A 112 8.62 -2.78 9.41
N ALA A 113 9.37 -3.80 9.83
CA ALA A 113 10.81 -3.68 10.13
C ALA A 113 11.71 -3.85 8.90
N GLY A 114 11.16 -4.13 7.73
CA GLY A 114 11.91 -4.42 6.50
C GLY A 114 12.91 -3.32 6.13
N THR A 115 12.50 -2.06 6.18
CA THR A 115 13.40 -0.92 5.92
C THR A 115 14.54 -0.84 6.93
N ALA A 116 14.25 -1.05 8.22
CA ALA A 116 15.28 -1.06 9.26
C ALA A 116 16.29 -2.19 9.06
N MET A 117 15.82 -3.40 8.74
CA MET A 117 16.68 -4.56 8.46
C MET A 117 17.54 -4.35 7.20
N THR A 118 16.99 -3.68 6.17
CA THR A 118 17.74 -3.33 4.95
C THR A 118 18.86 -2.34 5.24
N LEU A 119 18.59 -1.28 5.98
CA LEU A 119 19.60 -0.30 6.40
C LEU A 119 20.71 -0.94 7.25
N LEU A 120 20.34 -1.88 8.13
CA LEU A 120 21.30 -2.68 8.89
C LEU A 120 22.22 -3.49 7.98
N ALA A 121 21.65 -4.18 6.99
CA ALA A 121 22.42 -4.98 6.05
C ALA A 121 23.36 -4.11 5.21
N ILE A 122 22.92 -2.95 4.73
CA ILE A 122 23.77 -1.95 4.05
C ILE A 122 24.91 -1.51 4.96
N SER A 123 24.62 -1.19 6.23
CA SER A 123 25.62 -0.77 7.20
C SER A 123 26.68 -1.83 7.45
N ALA A 124 26.25 -3.08 7.72
CA ALA A 124 27.15 -4.19 8.02
C ALA A 124 28.01 -4.59 6.82
N LEU A 125 27.44 -4.59 5.58
CA LEU A 125 28.17 -4.94 4.36
C LEU A 125 29.14 -3.84 3.91
N SER A 126 28.82 -2.56 4.14
CA SER A 126 29.62 -1.42 3.68
C SER A 126 30.58 -0.87 4.73
N ASP A 127 30.55 -1.40 5.96
CA ASP A 127 31.29 -0.91 7.14
C ASP A 127 31.04 0.60 7.43
N LYS A 128 29.82 1.08 7.12
CA LYS A 128 29.39 2.45 7.41
C LYS A 128 28.42 2.45 8.59
N PRO A 129 28.73 3.13 9.69
CA PRO A 129 27.82 3.17 10.83
C PRO A 129 26.56 3.97 10.53
N LEU A 130 25.43 3.47 11.01
CA LEU A 130 24.17 4.22 11.04
C LEU A 130 24.22 5.35 12.08
N LEU A 131 23.47 6.40 11.83
CA LEU A 131 23.22 7.42 12.86
C LEU A 131 22.46 6.77 14.03
N SER A 132 22.73 7.21 15.27
CA SER A 132 22.14 6.62 16.48
C SER A 132 20.86 7.33 16.97
N ASN A 133 20.50 8.45 16.34
CA ASN A 133 19.47 9.36 16.85
C ASN A 133 18.22 9.43 15.99
N PHE A 134 17.98 8.41 15.16
CA PHE A 134 16.77 8.26 14.36
C PHE A 134 16.21 6.85 14.53
N THR A 135 14.99 6.68 14.08
CA THR A 135 14.38 5.37 13.86
C THR A 135 13.66 5.36 12.52
N VAL A 136 13.35 4.18 12.04
CA VAL A 136 12.69 3.98 10.75
C VAL A 136 11.67 2.86 10.85
N THR A 137 10.56 3.02 10.15
CA THR A 137 9.56 1.98 9.94
C THR A 137 9.12 2.00 8.48
N GLY A 138 8.86 0.85 7.91
CA GLY A 138 8.47 0.68 6.51
C GLY A 138 8.58 -0.76 6.08
N THR A 139 7.62 -1.27 5.32
CA THR A 139 7.78 -2.53 4.60
C THR A 139 8.82 -2.35 3.50
N MET A 140 9.37 -3.44 3.00
CA MET A 140 10.37 -3.41 1.94
C MET A 140 9.98 -4.38 0.83
N SER A 141 9.92 -3.88 -0.40
CA SER A 141 9.71 -4.69 -1.60
C SER A 141 11.05 -5.04 -2.26
N ASP A 142 11.10 -6.13 -3.03
CA ASP A 142 12.33 -6.65 -3.67
C ASP A 142 13.00 -5.63 -4.61
N ASN A 143 12.24 -4.66 -5.13
CA ASN A 143 12.75 -3.55 -5.95
C ASN A 143 13.30 -2.37 -5.13
N GLY A 144 13.27 -2.44 -3.80
CA GLY A 144 13.73 -1.40 -2.90
C GLY A 144 12.71 -0.29 -2.59
N THR A 145 11.45 -0.45 -3.00
CA THR A 145 10.35 0.46 -2.62
C THR A 145 9.97 0.24 -1.16
N ILE A 146 9.73 1.34 -0.45
CA ILE A 146 9.27 1.35 0.94
C ILE A 146 7.74 1.49 0.91
N GLY A 147 7.05 0.57 1.57
CA GLY A 147 5.59 0.50 1.62
C GLY A 147 5.02 0.75 3.00
N GLU A 148 3.70 0.73 3.05
CA GLU A 148 2.84 1.10 4.16
C GLU A 148 3.13 0.39 5.49
N ILE A 149 2.68 1.02 6.56
CA ILE A 149 2.85 0.55 7.95
C ILE A 149 1.59 0.78 8.77
N GLY A 150 1.32 -0.09 9.71
CA GLY A 150 0.36 0.15 10.78
C GLY A 150 0.98 0.80 12.03
N GLY A 151 0.11 1.32 12.90
CA GLY A 151 0.50 1.80 14.23
C GLY A 151 1.44 3.01 14.24
N VAL A 152 1.29 3.93 13.29
CA VAL A 152 2.14 5.14 13.18
C VAL A 152 2.18 5.91 14.49
N TYR A 153 1.03 6.13 15.14
CA TYR A 153 0.94 6.86 16.40
C TYR A 153 1.83 6.25 17.49
N ASP A 154 1.74 4.93 17.70
CA ASP A 154 2.51 4.23 18.72
C ASP A 154 3.98 4.18 18.43
N LYS A 155 4.33 3.92 17.18
CA LYS A 155 5.72 3.87 16.71
C LYS A 155 6.40 5.22 16.88
N VAL A 156 5.73 6.32 16.54
CA VAL A 156 6.26 7.68 16.71
C VAL A 156 6.26 8.08 18.19
N SER A 157 5.25 7.70 18.97
CA SER A 157 5.23 7.87 20.41
C SER A 157 6.46 7.22 21.08
N ALA A 158 6.79 5.98 20.67
CA ALA A 158 7.99 5.29 21.15
C ALA A 158 9.28 6.05 20.79
N ALA A 159 9.38 6.54 19.56
CA ALA A 159 10.52 7.34 19.11
C ALA A 159 10.68 8.62 19.92
N ALA A 160 9.59 9.34 20.16
CA ALA A 160 9.58 10.59 20.94
C ALA A 160 9.99 10.35 22.39
N ARG A 161 9.42 9.31 23.05
CA ARG A 161 9.80 8.94 24.42
C ARG A 161 11.27 8.59 24.56
N ASN A 162 11.87 8.01 23.52
CA ASN A 162 13.29 7.66 23.48
C ASN A 162 14.17 8.79 22.88
N ARG A 163 13.64 9.99 22.70
CA ARG A 163 14.34 11.19 22.26
C ARG A 163 15.04 11.04 20.90
N MET A 164 14.44 10.29 19.99
CA MET A 164 14.88 10.27 18.62
C MET A 164 14.70 11.65 17.98
N LYS A 165 15.58 12.05 17.09
CA LYS A 165 15.52 13.37 16.44
C LYS A 165 14.53 13.43 15.29
N PHE A 166 14.31 12.30 14.61
CA PHE A 166 13.35 12.15 13.53
C PHE A 166 12.99 10.68 13.33
N VAL A 167 11.89 10.47 12.63
CA VAL A 167 11.44 9.14 12.22
C VAL A 167 11.34 9.12 10.70
N LEU A 168 11.93 8.11 10.06
CA LEU A 168 11.69 7.82 8.66
C LEU A 168 10.42 6.96 8.56
N VAL A 169 9.48 7.42 7.75
CA VAL A 169 8.19 6.77 7.50
C VAL A 169 7.96 6.59 6.00
N PRO A 170 7.14 5.65 5.55
CA PRO A 170 6.80 5.52 4.14
C PRO A 170 6.20 6.80 3.58
N ALA A 171 6.50 7.10 2.31
CA ALA A 171 5.85 8.20 1.62
C ALA A 171 4.39 7.83 1.33
N VAL A 172 3.49 8.70 1.74
CA VAL A 172 2.07 8.58 1.44
C VAL A 172 1.84 8.93 -0.02
N GLN A 173 1.35 7.99 -0.80
CA GLN A 173 1.05 8.20 -2.20
C GLN A 173 -0.41 8.64 -2.37
N ASN A 174 -0.62 9.93 -2.68
CA ASN A 174 -1.91 10.49 -3.09
C ASN A 174 -3.12 10.27 -2.14
N GLN A 175 -2.88 9.95 -0.87
CA GLN A 175 -3.93 9.79 0.13
C GLN A 175 -3.89 10.96 1.11
N SER A 176 -4.75 11.95 0.90
CA SER A 176 -4.82 13.16 1.74
C SER A 176 -5.04 12.83 3.23
N GLY A 177 -5.91 11.86 3.53
CA GLY A 177 -6.23 11.49 4.90
C GLY A 177 -5.07 10.88 5.68
N GLU A 178 -4.23 10.07 5.04
CA GLU A 178 -3.06 9.47 5.67
C GLU A 178 -1.94 10.51 5.88
N ALA A 179 -1.79 11.46 4.95
CA ALA A 179 -0.89 12.60 5.14
C ALA A 179 -1.30 13.48 6.32
N GLU A 180 -2.60 13.68 6.52
CA GLU A 180 -3.15 14.38 7.70
C GLU A 180 -2.87 13.60 9.00
N LEU A 181 -2.99 12.27 9.00
CA LEU A 181 -2.64 11.43 10.14
C LEU A 181 -1.16 11.63 10.52
N TYR A 182 -0.25 11.62 9.56
CA TYR A 182 1.18 11.87 9.83
C TYR A 182 1.41 13.24 10.44
N LEU A 183 0.74 14.28 9.93
CA LEU A 183 0.81 15.62 10.48
C LEU A 183 0.31 15.70 11.93
N LEU A 184 -0.84 15.07 12.22
CA LEU A 184 -1.41 15.03 13.56
C LEU A 184 -0.46 14.35 14.54
N VAL A 185 0.16 13.24 14.13
CA VAL A 185 1.13 12.50 14.93
C VAL A 185 2.42 13.31 15.13
N GLU A 186 2.94 13.95 14.07
CA GLU A 186 4.12 14.81 14.15
C GLU A 186 3.90 15.97 15.14
N LYS A 187 2.79 16.69 15.01
CA LYS A 187 2.45 17.79 15.90
C LYS A 187 2.23 17.34 17.34
N THR A 188 1.61 16.16 17.52
CA THR A 188 1.34 15.62 18.87
C THR A 188 2.60 15.33 19.64
N PHE A 189 3.62 14.78 19.00
CA PHE A 189 4.86 14.36 19.65
C PHE A 189 6.02 15.33 19.47
N GLY A 190 5.91 16.32 18.60
CA GLY A 190 6.96 17.29 18.30
C GLY A 190 8.22 16.66 17.71
N ILE A 191 8.09 15.55 17.00
CA ILE A 191 9.18 14.82 16.34
C ILE A 191 8.97 14.80 14.83
N PRO A 192 9.95 15.26 14.01
CA PRO A 192 9.83 15.28 12.57
C PRO A 192 9.63 13.91 11.96
N LEU A 193 8.62 13.77 11.09
CA LEU A 193 8.39 12.62 10.23
C LEU A 193 8.93 12.94 8.82
N ILE A 194 9.91 12.14 8.37
CA ILE A 194 10.50 12.28 7.05
C ILE A 194 9.99 11.14 6.18
N GLN A 195 9.26 11.48 5.14
CA GLN A 195 8.73 10.50 4.21
C GLN A 195 9.83 10.03 3.24
N VAL A 196 9.92 8.71 3.06
CA VAL A 196 10.87 8.04 2.17
C VAL A 196 10.15 7.03 1.29
N SER A 197 10.40 7.08 -0.02
CA SER A 197 9.73 6.21 -0.99
C SER A 197 10.53 4.94 -1.32
N ASN A 198 11.85 4.97 -1.11
CA ASN A 198 12.74 3.88 -1.47
C ASN A 198 13.97 3.83 -0.55
N ILE A 199 14.71 2.74 -0.67
CA ILE A 199 15.89 2.50 0.18
C ILE A 199 17.01 3.53 -0.02
N SER A 200 17.13 4.13 -1.20
CA SER A 200 18.13 5.17 -1.45
C SER A 200 17.83 6.44 -0.67
N ASP A 201 16.56 6.83 -0.61
CA ASP A 201 16.09 7.97 0.18
C ASP A 201 16.35 7.70 1.67
N ALA A 202 15.95 6.52 2.17
CA ALA A 202 16.17 6.14 3.56
C ALA A 202 17.65 6.10 3.93
N ALA A 203 18.50 5.55 3.07
CA ALA A 203 19.95 5.49 3.27
C ALA A 203 20.58 6.90 3.31
N HIS A 204 20.08 7.85 2.51
CA HIS A 204 20.54 9.23 2.57
C HIS A 204 20.45 9.82 3.99
N PHE A 205 19.32 9.63 4.66
CA PHE A 205 19.11 10.13 6.03
C PHE A 205 19.78 9.27 7.10
N ALA A 206 19.86 7.96 6.89
CA ALA A 206 20.39 7.02 7.87
C ALA A 206 21.93 7.12 8.03
N PHE A 207 22.66 7.50 6.97
CA PHE A 207 24.12 7.54 6.95
C PHE A 207 24.73 8.94 6.92
N ASN A 208 23.93 9.99 6.68
CA ASN A 208 24.46 11.34 6.56
C ASN A 208 23.85 12.27 7.61
N HIS A 209 24.71 13.12 8.19
CA HIS A 209 24.24 14.20 9.05
C HIS A 209 23.59 15.30 8.22
N VAL A 210 22.27 15.26 8.09
CA VAL A 210 21.50 16.32 7.45
C VAL A 210 21.40 17.50 8.39
N GLN A 211 21.91 18.67 7.97
CA GLN A 211 22.01 19.85 8.85
C GLN A 211 20.65 20.49 9.15
N ASP A 212 19.73 20.41 8.23
CA ASP A 212 18.38 21.00 8.35
C ASP A 212 17.33 19.99 7.94
N ILE A 213 16.93 19.19 8.92
CA ILE A 213 15.90 18.16 8.73
C ILE A 213 14.54 18.78 8.38
N SER A 214 14.27 20.02 8.82
CA SER A 214 13.01 20.69 8.55
C SER A 214 12.71 20.91 7.07
N ARG A 215 13.75 20.94 6.21
CA ARG A 215 13.61 21.04 4.76
C ARG A 215 13.03 19.78 4.10
N TYR A 216 13.10 18.65 4.80
CA TYR A 216 12.64 17.35 4.32
C TYR A 216 11.35 16.91 4.99
N GLN A 217 10.85 17.71 5.93
CA GLN A 217 9.51 17.50 6.45
C GLN A 217 8.53 17.65 5.31
N THR A 218 7.55 16.76 5.26
CA THR A 218 6.47 16.86 4.28
C THR A 218 5.81 18.22 4.40
N ASN A 219 5.63 18.89 3.27
CA ASN A 219 4.93 20.16 3.26
C ASN A 219 3.42 19.90 3.41
N TYR A 220 2.98 19.69 4.63
CA TYR A 220 1.57 19.45 4.96
C TYR A 220 0.67 20.67 4.73
N SER A 221 1.23 21.82 4.33
CA SER A 221 0.44 23.03 4.02
C SER A 221 -0.58 22.78 2.90
N LEU A 222 -0.36 21.77 2.07
CA LEU A 222 -1.30 21.31 1.05
C LEU A 222 -2.58 20.70 1.62
N TYR A 223 -2.54 20.23 2.88
CA TYR A 223 -3.64 19.49 3.49
C TYR A 223 -4.26 20.16 4.70
N THR A 224 -3.66 21.23 5.23
CA THR A 224 -4.04 21.73 6.56
C THR A 224 -3.92 23.23 6.79
N ASN A 225 -3.49 24.01 5.83
CA ASN A 225 -3.33 25.46 6.01
C ASN A 225 -3.90 26.24 4.84
N TYR A 226 -5.19 26.08 4.62
CA TYR A 226 -5.90 26.85 3.60
C TYR A 226 -6.13 28.29 4.07
N ASN A 227 -5.86 29.25 3.19
CA ASN A 227 -6.20 30.65 3.43
C ASN A 227 -7.66 30.96 3.13
N VAL A 228 -8.58 30.16 3.68
CA VAL A 228 -10.02 30.21 3.39
C VAL A 228 -10.58 31.63 3.45
N SER A 229 -10.08 32.48 4.37
CA SER A 229 -10.52 33.86 4.51
C SER A 229 -10.26 34.73 3.26
N LEU A 230 -9.20 34.45 2.51
CA LEU A 230 -8.76 35.17 1.33
C LEU A 230 -9.38 34.62 0.03
N VAL A 231 -9.81 33.36 0.02
CA VAL A 231 -10.45 32.76 -1.15
C VAL A 231 -11.78 33.43 -1.42
N PRO A 232 -12.12 33.77 -2.68
CA PRO A 232 -13.43 34.30 -3.07
C PRO A 232 -14.55 33.32 -2.73
N ARG A 233 -15.79 33.75 -2.82
CA ARG A 233 -16.93 32.83 -2.74
C ARG A 233 -17.01 31.97 -3.97
N ALA A 234 -17.45 30.72 -3.78
CA ALA A 234 -17.76 29.80 -4.87
C ALA A 234 -18.70 30.46 -5.89
N SER A 235 -18.37 30.35 -7.16
CA SER A 235 -19.06 31.09 -8.24
C SER A 235 -19.65 30.17 -9.31
N VAL A 236 -19.25 28.92 -9.40
CA VAL A 236 -19.81 27.96 -10.36
C VAL A 236 -21.23 27.61 -9.93
N SER A 237 -22.16 27.78 -10.83
CA SER A 237 -23.58 27.46 -10.62
C SER A 237 -24.01 26.33 -11.52
N CYS A 238 -24.91 25.51 -11.01
CA CYS A 238 -25.45 24.38 -11.74
C CYS A 238 -26.31 24.81 -12.92
N SER A 239 -26.06 24.25 -14.11
CA SER A 239 -26.78 24.58 -15.35
C SER A 239 -28.15 23.90 -15.49
N ASN A 240 -28.40 22.83 -14.74
CA ASN A 240 -29.64 22.04 -14.76
C ASN A 240 -30.32 22.10 -13.40
N ASN A 241 -30.93 23.11 -13.03
CA ASN A 241 -31.84 23.32 -11.88
C ASN A 241 -31.64 22.35 -10.68
N CYS A 242 -30.38 22.06 -10.30
CA CYS A 242 -30.05 21.14 -9.25
C CYS A 242 -30.28 21.74 -7.84
N SER A 243 -30.65 20.88 -6.90
CA SER A 243 -30.94 21.27 -5.51
C SER A 243 -29.64 21.32 -4.67
N ILE A 244 -28.79 22.33 -4.92
CA ILE A 244 -27.51 22.49 -4.19
C ILE A 244 -27.73 22.65 -2.68
N GLY A 245 -28.82 23.30 -2.25
CA GLY A 245 -29.11 23.52 -0.82
C GLY A 245 -29.26 22.23 0.02
N ASN A 246 -29.32 21.05 -0.61
CA ASN A 246 -29.29 19.78 0.12
C ASN A 246 -27.88 19.37 0.55
N PHE A 247 -26.83 19.94 -0.03
CA PHE A 247 -25.45 19.71 0.43
C PHE A 247 -25.23 20.22 1.85
N ASP A 248 -25.93 21.25 2.30
CA ASP A 248 -25.89 21.70 3.70
C ASP A 248 -26.28 20.57 4.67
N LYS A 249 -27.18 19.69 4.25
CA LYS A 249 -27.57 18.53 5.07
C LYS A 249 -26.47 17.48 5.14
N LEU A 250 -25.75 17.26 4.02
CA LEU A 250 -24.61 16.36 3.99
C LEU A 250 -23.45 16.92 4.82
N LEU A 251 -23.14 18.21 4.67
CA LEU A 251 -22.13 18.89 5.48
C LEU A 251 -22.45 18.78 6.97
N ASN A 252 -23.69 19.13 7.38
CA ASN A 252 -24.10 19.03 8.78
C ASN A 252 -24.01 17.59 9.31
N PHE A 253 -24.28 16.60 8.46
CA PHE A 253 -24.14 15.20 8.83
C PHE A 253 -22.68 14.82 9.06
N THR A 254 -21.77 15.12 8.12
CA THR A 254 -20.34 14.81 8.25
C THR A 254 -19.70 15.58 9.40
N PHE A 255 -20.07 16.84 9.58
CA PHE A 255 -19.64 17.68 10.70
C PHE A 255 -20.03 17.06 12.07
N ASN A 256 -21.26 16.61 12.21
CA ASN A 256 -21.75 15.96 13.44
C ASN A 256 -21.03 14.63 13.70
N MET A 257 -20.74 13.85 12.67
CA MET A 257 -19.95 12.62 12.81
C MET A 257 -18.57 12.93 13.37
N ALA A 258 -17.82 13.84 12.75
CA ALA A 258 -16.48 14.23 13.19
C ALA A 258 -16.50 14.82 14.61
N SER A 259 -17.44 15.73 14.89
CA SER A 259 -17.58 16.34 16.22
C SER A 259 -17.86 15.30 17.31
N GLY A 260 -18.62 14.25 17.01
CA GLY A 260 -18.88 13.14 17.92
C GLY A 260 -17.61 12.40 18.34
N GLU A 261 -16.80 11.99 17.37
CA GLU A 261 -15.53 11.28 17.63
C GLU A 261 -14.51 12.18 18.31
N ILE A 262 -14.38 13.45 17.90
CA ILE A 262 -13.52 14.43 18.61
C ILE A 262 -13.97 14.59 20.07
N GLY A 263 -15.29 14.59 20.31
CA GLY A 263 -15.85 14.64 21.67
C GLY A 263 -15.43 13.47 22.53
N ALA A 264 -15.30 12.27 21.94
CA ALA A 264 -14.84 11.07 22.64
C ALA A 264 -13.35 11.16 23.05
N LEU A 265 -12.51 11.93 22.36
CA LEU A 265 -11.09 12.13 22.69
C LEU A 265 -10.86 13.10 23.84
N ARG A 266 -11.71 14.12 24.01
CA ARG A 266 -11.51 15.22 24.98
C ARG A 266 -11.30 14.79 26.43
N PRO A 267 -11.93 13.71 26.97
CA PRO A 267 -11.69 13.26 28.34
C PRO A 267 -10.28 12.72 28.60
N TYR A 268 -9.52 12.44 27.55
CA TYR A 268 -8.20 11.82 27.67
C TYR A 268 -7.08 12.85 27.49
N PRO A 269 -6.31 13.17 28.57
CA PRO A 269 -5.27 14.21 28.51
C PRO A 269 -4.21 13.98 27.41
N ASN A 270 -3.87 12.72 27.15
CA ASN A 270 -2.88 12.36 26.12
C ASN A 270 -3.33 12.71 24.70
N PHE A 271 -4.64 12.83 24.46
CA PHE A 271 -5.23 13.15 23.17
C PHE A 271 -5.80 14.57 23.09
N ALA A 272 -5.60 15.39 24.14
CA ALA A 272 -6.12 16.76 24.14
C ALA A 272 -5.58 17.60 22.98
N GLY A 273 -4.30 17.44 22.64
CA GLY A 273 -3.68 18.11 21.49
C GLY A 273 -4.25 17.65 20.15
N VAL A 274 -4.46 16.35 19.98
CA VAL A 274 -5.13 15.77 18.78
C VAL A 274 -6.55 16.29 18.65
N ALA A 275 -7.34 16.23 19.74
CA ALA A 275 -8.72 16.73 19.75
C ALA A 275 -8.82 18.22 19.40
N GLN A 276 -7.84 19.03 19.85
CA GLN A 276 -7.76 20.43 19.49
C GLN A 276 -7.51 20.62 17.99
N GLN A 277 -6.51 19.92 17.43
CA GLN A 277 -6.16 20.03 16.00
C GLN A 277 -7.31 19.58 15.10
N LEU A 278 -7.94 18.46 15.43
CA LEU A 278 -9.11 17.96 14.70
C LEU A 278 -10.29 18.96 14.80
N SER A 279 -10.44 19.65 15.94
CA SER A 279 -11.45 20.72 16.07
C SER A 279 -11.12 21.93 15.19
N GLU A 280 -9.84 22.28 15.04
CA GLU A 280 -9.38 23.35 14.15
C GLU A 280 -9.66 22.99 12.69
N GLN A 281 -9.38 21.76 12.24
CA GLN A 281 -9.72 21.26 10.90
C GLN A 281 -11.23 21.30 10.65
N LEU A 282 -12.03 20.92 11.65
CA LEU A 282 -13.48 20.97 11.53
C LEU A 282 -14.00 22.41 11.39
N ASN A 283 -13.39 23.37 12.07
CA ASN A 283 -13.72 24.80 11.91
C ASN A 283 -13.34 25.33 10.51
N GLU A 284 -12.23 24.85 9.94
CA GLU A 284 -11.86 25.16 8.55
C GLU A 284 -12.88 24.62 7.55
N SER A 285 -13.36 23.39 7.77
CA SER A 285 -14.47 22.79 7.00
C SER A 285 -15.71 23.69 7.00
N GLU A 286 -16.11 24.23 8.16
CA GLU A 286 -17.23 25.16 8.27
C GLU A 286 -16.94 26.48 7.55
N ALA A 287 -15.72 26.99 7.63
CA ALA A 287 -15.31 28.19 6.93
C ALA A 287 -15.38 28.04 5.40
N MET A 288 -14.93 26.90 4.84
CA MET A 288 -15.07 26.57 3.42
C MET A 288 -16.53 26.56 2.98
N ALA A 289 -17.39 25.87 3.72
CA ALA A 289 -18.81 25.81 3.44
C ALA A 289 -19.48 27.20 3.49
N SER A 290 -19.10 28.07 4.42
CA SER A 290 -19.61 29.45 4.54
C SER A 290 -19.29 30.31 3.31
N LYS A 291 -18.24 29.95 2.57
CA LYS A 291 -17.86 30.57 1.29
C LYS A 291 -18.58 29.95 0.08
N GLY A 292 -19.36 28.86 0.29
CA GLY A 292 -20.10 28.16 -0.76
C GLY A 292 -19.41 26.91 -1.31
N TYR A 293 -18.24 26.55 -0.79
CA TYR A 293 -17.52 25.32 -1.13
C TYR A 293 -18.07 24.17 -0.29
N LEU A 294 -19.34 23.80 -0.55
CA LEU A 294 -20.08 22.88 0.32
C LEU A 294 -19.52 21.47 0.32
N TYR A 295 -19.16 20.95 -0.86
CA TYR A 295 -18.59 19.61 -0.96
C TYR A 295 -17.19 19.56 -0.34
N LEU A 296 -16.33 20.52 -0.65
CA LEU A 296 -15.00 20.62 -0.06
C LEU A 296 -15.06 20.67 1.48
N GLY A 297 -15.99 21.46 2.03
CA GLY A 297 -16.23 21.50 3.48
C GLY A 297 -16.73 20.16 4.03
N ALA A 298 -17.62 19.46 3.31
CA ALA A 298 -18.09 18.14 3.72
C ALA A 298 -16.99 17.07 3.62
N ASP A 299 -16.14 17.16 2.60
CA ASP A 299 -15.01 16.24 2.39
C ASP A 299 -13.93 16.42 3.46
N GLN A 300 -13.57 17.67 3.78
CA GLN A 300 -12.66 17.97 4.88
C GLN A 300 -13.20 17.48 6.24
N ALA A 301 -14.51 17.63 6.49
CA ALA A 301 -15.14 17.08 7.70
C ALA A 301 -15.16 15.54 7.68
N PHE A 302 -15.29 14.91 6.51
CA PHE A 302 -15.23 13.46 6.33
C PHE A 302 -13.83 12.92 6.66
N LEU A 303 -12.76 13.54 6.15
CA LEU A 303 -11.38 13.19 6.48
C LEU A 303 -11.09 13.41 7.98
N THR A 304 -11.56 14.52 8.54
CA THR A 304 -11.47 14.79 9.98
C THR A 304 -12.17 13.71 10.81
N TYR A 305 -13.31 13.19 10.34
CA TYR A 305 -14.00 12.06 10.99
C TYR A 305 -13.14 10.79 10.97
N ILE A 306 -12.53 10.43 9.84
CA ILE A 306 -11.70 9.21 9.73
C ILE A 306 -10.53 9.30 10.73
N ASN A 307 -9.83 10.44 10.77
CA ASN A 307 -8.74 10.67 11.72
C ASN A 307 -9.23 10.62 13.17
N ALA A 308 -10.36 11.27 13.47
CA ALA A 308 -10.95 11.25 14.80
C ALA A 308 -11.37 9.82 15.22
N TYR A 309 -11.96 9.07 14.31
CA TYR A 309 -12.35 7.67 14.51
C TYR A 309 -11.12 6.82 14.85
N TYR A 310 -10.04 6.93 14.08
CA TYR A 310 -8.80 6.22 14.34
C TYR A 310 -8.31 6.45 15.78
N PHE A 311 -8.21 7.70 16.22
CA PHE A 311 -7.74 8.01 17.57
C PHE A 311 -8.75 7.60 18.67
N ALA A 312 -10.04 7.76 18.44
CA ALA A 312 -11.07 7.42 19.43
C ALA A 312 -11.14 5.90 19.67
N HIS A 313 -11.03 5.11 18.61
CA HIS A 313 -11.06 3.65 18.70
C HIS A 313 -9.72 3.06 19.15
N HIS A 314 -8.63 3.80 18.99
CA HIS A 314 -7.32 3.45 19.55
C HIS A 314 -7.30 3.45 21.11
N LEU A 315 -8.23 4.18 21.74
CA LEU A 315 -8.39 4.19 23.20
C LEU A 315 -9.00 2.89 23.75
N SER A 316 -9.56 2.05 22.92
CA SER A 316 -10.13 0.77 23.35
C SER A 316 -9.02 -0.12 23.91
N THR A 317 -9.21 -0.62 25.14
CA THR A 317 -8.27 -1.57 25.77
C THR A 317 -8.33 -2.97 25.19
N LYS A 318 -9.27 -3.23 24.29
CA LYS A 318 -9.34 -4.45 23.49
C LYS A 318 -8.97 -4.09 22.06
N PRO A 319 -8.10 -4.87 21.40
CA PRO A 319 -7.93 -4.74 19.97
C PRO A 319 -9.32 -4.84 19.32
N GLU A 320 -9.79 -3.75 18.74
CA GLU A 320 -10.98 -3.80 17.90
C GLU A 320 -10.52 -4.49 16.62
N GLY A 321 -10.81 -5.76 16.52
CA GLY A 321 -10.42 -6.59 15.41
C GLY A 321 -11.62 -6.93 14.53
N ILE A 322 -11.69 -8.18 14.15
CA ILE A 322 -12.70 -8.72 13.23
C ILE A 322 -14.15 -8.38 13.61
N ASP A 323 -14.44 -8.18 14.92
CA ASP A 323 -15.79 -7.81 15.36
C ASP A 323 -16.18 -6.41 14.89
N THR A 324 -15.25 -5.45 14.88
CA THR A 324 -15.47 -4.10 14.35
C THR A 324 -15.64 -4.14 12.84
N ILE A 325 -14.75 -4.84 12.13
CA ILE A 325 -14.83 -5.06 10.68
C ILE A 325 -16.19 -5.66 10.31
N ASN A 326 -16.60 -6.74 10.99
CA ASN A 326 -17.90 -7.38 10.76
C ASN A 326 -19.07 -6.45 11.08
N SER A 327 -18.98 -5.66 12.14
CA SER A 327 -20.02 -4.70 12.52
C SER A 327 -20.20 -3.63 11.44
N ILE A 328 -19.13 -3.09 10.89
CA ILE A 328 -19.15 -2.10 9.81
C ILE A 328 -19.66 -2.74 8.52
N GLY A 329 -19.19 -3.94 8.17
CA GLY A 329 -19.68 -4.68 7.00
C GLY A 329 -21.20 -4.93 7.06
N ASN A 330 -21.71 -5.35 8.22
CA ASN A 330 -23.14 -5.52 8.45
C ASN A 330 -23.91 -4.19 8.36
N TYR A 331 -23.34 -3.11 8.86
CA TYR A 331 -23.93 -1.78 8.73
C TYR A 331 -24.00 -1.36 7.26
N CYS A 332 -22.91 -1.46 6.50
CA CYS A 332 -22.89 -1.17 5.06
C CYS A 332 -23.95 -1.97 4.29
N ALA A 333 -24.07 -3.25 4.58
CA ALA A 333 -25.07 -4.12 3.96
C ALA A 333 -26.52 -3.75 4.37
N SER A 334 -26.73 -3.13 5.52
CA SER A 334 -28.05 -2.71 6.00
C SER A 334 -28.53 -1.39 5.39
N VAL A 335 -27.62 -0.59 4.82
CA VAL A 335 -27.96 0.68 4.17
C VAL A 335 -28.81 0.38 2.93
N SER A 336 -30.00 0.99 2.87
CA SER A 336 -30.96 0.71 1.80
C SER A 336 -31.16 1.94 0.92
N PRO A 337 -31.08 1.79 -0.41
CA PRO A 337 -31.26 2.90 -1.34
C PRO A 337 -32.70 3.46 -1.27
N SER A 338 -32.84 4.76 -1.50
CA SER A 338 -34.14 5.38 -1.65
C SER A 338 -34.69 5.13 -3.06
N ASN A 339 -36.02 5.24 -3.19
CA ASN A 339 -36.67 5.10 -4.50
C ASN A 339 -36.15 6.17 -5.48
N LEU A 340 -35.74 5.72 -6.65
CA LEU A 340 -35.27 6.58 -7.72
C LEU A 340 -36.43 7.39 -8.33
N ASN A 341 -36.24 8.68 -8.50
CA ASN A 341 -37.12 9.56 -9.24
C ASN A 341 -36.33 10.54 -10.15
N SER A 342 -37.05 11.26 -10.99
CA SER A 342 -36.44 12.17 -11.98
C SER A 342 -35.60 13.30 -11.36
N ASN A 343 -35.76 13.60 -10.07
CA ASN A 343 -35.15 14.75 -9.42
C ASN A 343 -34.11 14.38 -8.35
N ASN A 344 -34.09 13.11 -7.88
CA ASN A 344 -33.22 12.67 -6.80
C ASN A 344 -32.05 11.76 -7.23
N TYR A 345 -31.99 11.43 -8.53
CA TYR A 345 -31.09 10.40 -9.06
C TYR A 345 -29.61 10.65 -8.71
N GLU A 346 -29.15 11.89 -8.67
CA GLU A 346 -27.77 12.23 -8.33
C GLU A 346 -27.43 11.90 -6.86
N TYR A 347 -28.38 12.09 -5.93
CA TYR A 347 -28.20 11.68 -4.54
C TYR A 347 -28.33 10.18 -4.35
N VAL A 348 -29.19 9.51 -5.12
CA VAL A 348 -29.30 8.04 -5.10
C VAL A 348 -28.00 7.42 -5.58
N LEU A 349 -27.50 7.82 -6.76
CA LEU A 349 -26.24 7.32 -7.31
C LEU A 349 -25.02 7.67 -6.43
N GLY A 350 -24.99 8.90 -5.90
CA GLY A 350 -23.95 9.30 -4.96
C GLY A 350 -23.95 8.45 -3.68
N GLY A 351 -25.12 8.05 -3.20
CA GLY A 351 -25.27 7.13 -2.07
C GLY A 351 -24.82 5.71 -2.42
N GLU A 352 -25.22 5.20 -3.60
CA GLU A 352 -24.82 3.88 -4.09
C GLU A 352 -23.30 3.76 -4.27
N LEU A 353 -22.64 4.79 -4.85
CA LEU A 353 -21.18 4.84 -4.97
C LEU A 353 -20.50 4.68 -3.61
N ARG A 354 -20.92 5.49 -2.63
CA ARG A 354 -20.30 5.46 -1.30
C ARG A 354 -20.57 4.17 -0.54
N GLN A 355 -21.75 3.57 -0.74
CA GLN A 355 -22.03 2.25 -0.20
C GLN A 355 -21.14 1.17 -0.85
N LEU A 356 -20.94 1.26 -2.15
CA LEU A 356 -20.09 0.33 -2.89
C LEU A 356 -18.63 0.47 -2.45
N TRP A 357 -18.09 1.68 -2.36
CA TRP A 357 -16.72 1.92 -1.88
C TRP A 357 -16.53 1.42 -0.45
N GLY A 358 -17.42 1.79 0.47
CA GLY A 358 -17.33 1.33 1.85
C GLY A 358 -17.45 -0.19 2.01
N SER A 359 -18.34 -0.82 1.24
CA SER A 359 -18.50 -2.28 1.26
C SER A 359 -17.29 -3.00 0.67
N TYR A 360 -16.71 -2.45 -0.39
CA TYR A 360 -15.51 -2.99 -1.01
C TYR A 360 -14.31 -2.87 -0.07
N THR A 361 -14.06 -1.68 0.47
CA THR A 361 -12.98 -1.38 1.40
C THR A 361 -13.02 -2.31 2.61
N ILE A 362 -14.17 -2.44 3.29
CA ILE A 362 -14.27 -3.31 4.47
C ILE A 362 -14.18 -4.80 4.14
N SER A 363 -14.57 -5.21 2.93
CA SER A 363 -14.44 -6.61 2.49
C SER A 363 -13.00 -6.97 2.15
N ALA A 364 -12.25 -6.06 1.57
CA ALA A 364 -10.82 -6.21 1.29
C ALA A 364 -10.04 -6.30 2.61
N ASP A 365 -10.33 -5.42 3.57
CA ASP A 365 -9.77 -5.41 4.91
C ASP A 365 -10.05 -6.72 5.66
N ALA A 366 -11.30 -7.21 5.63
CA ALA A 366 -11.67 -8.49 6.22
C ALA A 366 -10.92 -9.68 5.59
N ALA A 367 -10.67 -9.65 4.29
CA ALA A 367 -9.91 -10.69 3.59
C ALA A 367 -8.44 -10.65 4.02
N GLU A 368 -7.84 -9.48 4.11
CA GLU A 368 -6.47 -9.29 4.57
C GLU A 368 -6.32 -9.70 6.03
N TYR A 369 -7.21 -9.30 6.92
CA TYR A 369 -7.24 -9.72 8.31
C TYR A 369 -7.27 -11.24 8.48
N ASN A 370 -8.09 -11.94 7.71
CA ASN A 370 -8.15 -13.41 7.75
C ASN A 370 -6.88 -14.09 7.26
N LEU A 371 -6.12 -13.45 6.36
CA LEU A 371 -4.84 -13.96 5.86
C LEU A 371 -3.69 -13.66 6.82
N THR A 372 -3.77 -12.54 7.54
CA THR A 372 -2.71 -12.00 8.41
C THR A 372 -3.02 -12.15 9.89
N ALA A 373 -4.09 -12.84 10.27
CA ALA A 373 -4.64 -12.95 11.65
C ALA A 373 -3.64 -13.35 12.76
N VAL A 374 -2.36 -13.49 12.42
CA VAL A 374 -1.22 -13.71 13.33
C VAL A 374 -0.35 -12.46 13.44
N ASP A 375 -0.58 -11.44 12.61
CA ASP A 375 0.29 -10.26 12.48
C ASP A 375 -0.33 -9.03 13.15
N SER A 376 0.42 -8.48 14.09
CA SER A 376 0.06 -7.35 14.93
C SER A 376 -0.12 -6.02 14.18
N ASP A 377 0.51 -5.88 13.03
CA ASP A 377 0.43 -4.65 12.24
C ASP A 377 -0.90 -4.54 11.48
N GLY A 378 -1.55 -5.67 11.14
CA GLY A 378 -2.86 -5.70 10.51
C GLY A 378 -3.95 -5.01 11.33
N VAL A 379 -3.99 -5.25 12.63
CA VAL A 379 -5.05 -4.71 13.51
C VAL A 379 -5.09 -3.18 13.54
N MET A 380 -3.96 -2.50 13.28
CA MET A 380 -3.92 -1.04 13.40
C MET A 380 -4.12 -0.30 12.07
N ASN A 381 -3.76 -0.90 10.96
CA ASN A 381 -4.20 -0.43 9.64
C ASN A 381 -5.71 -0.57 9.51
N ASP A 382 -6.26 -1.68 10.02
CA ASP A 382 -7.69 -1.99 10.04
C ASP A 382 -8.54 -0.87 10.66
N LEU A 383 -8.04 -0.16 11.70
CA LEU A 383 -8.81 0.93 12.32
C LEU A 383 -8.98 2.16 11.43
N TYR A 384 -7.97 2.52 10.63
CA TYR A 384 -8.09 3.63 9.69
C TYR A 384 -9.02 3.25 8.54
N THR A 385 -8.77 2.10 7.93
CA THR A 385 -9.59 1.53 6.84
C THR A 385 -11.02 1.27 7.29
N ALA A 386 -11.21 0.77 8.52
CA ALA A 386 -12.53 0.60 9.12
C ALA A 386 -13.24 1.95 9.32
N GLY A 387 -12.53 2.98 9.76
CA GLY A 387 -13.04 4.34 9.88
C GLY A 387 -13.48 4.91 8.53
N GLU A 388 -12.68 4.71 7.49
CA GLU A 388 -12.98 5.11 6.13
C GLU A 388 -14.24 4.40 5.59
N ALA A 389 -14.31 3.08 5.69
CA ALA A 389 -15.45 2.29 5.25
C ALA A 389 -16.74 2.71 5.99
N ASN A 390 -16.64 2.92 7.32
CA ASN A 390 -17.75 3.40 8.13
C ASN A 390 -18.22 4.80 7.68
N ALA A 391 -17.27 5.71 7.39
CA ALA A 391 -17.57 7.05 6.89
C ALA A 391 -18.31 6.99 5.55
N TRP A 392 -17.85 6.16 4.61
CA TRP A 392 -18.51 5.97 3.32
C TRP A 392 -19.95 5.46 3.48
N CYS A 393 -20.18 4.40 4.25
CA CYS A 393 -21.52 3.81 4.42
C CYS A 393 -22.46 4.75 5.17
N ARG A 394 -21.97 5.53 6.15
CA ARG A 394 -22.78 6.56 6.84
C ARG A 394 -23.13 7.71 5.91
N SER A 395 -22.20 8.16 5.08
CA SER A 395 -22.46 9.19 4.06
C SER A 395 -23.47 8.70 3.02
N SER A 396 -23.40 7.42 2.62
CA SER A 396 -24.40 6.78 1.77
C SER A 396 -25.82 6.89 2.40
N GLN A 397 -25.96 6.49 3.65
CA GLN A 397 -27.27 6.60 4.36
C GLN A 397 -27.76 8.05 4.42
N ALA A 398 -26.87 9.01 4.65
CA ALA A 398 -27.23 10.43 4.65
C ALA A 398 -27.75 10.89 3.28
N MET A 399 -27.11 10.44 2.20
CA MET A 399 -27.54 10.76 0.84
C MET A 399 -28.89 10.14 0.50
N TYR A 400 -29.14 8.90 0.89
CA TYR A 400 -30.46 8.27 0.73
C TYR A 400 -31.55 8.99 1.52
N ASN A 401 -31.25 9.45 2.74
CA ASN A 401 -32.16 10.27 3.52
C ASN A 401 -32.45 11.63 2.84
N ILE A 402 -31.47 12.23 2.19
CA ILE A 402 -31.67 13.43 1.38
C ILE A 402 -32.54 13.10 0.17
N ALA A 403 -32.20 12.05 -0.58
CA ALA A 403 -32.90 11.61 -1.77
C ALA A 403 -34.38 11.30 -1.51
N SER A 404 -34.69 10.67 -0.36
CA SER A 404 -36.07 10.33 0.03
C SER A 404 -36.98 11.54 0.24
N ASN A 405 -36.40 12.72 0.51
CA ASN A 405 -37.12 13.97 0.71
C ASN A 405 -37.25 14.82 -0.59
N ILE A 406 -36.72 14.33 -1.71
CA ILE A 406 -36.82 15.00 -3.01
C ILE A 406 -37.96 14.36 -3.80
N SER A 407 -39.01 15.15 -4.06
CA SER A 407 -40.16 14.71 -4.84
C SER A 407 -39.87 14.64 -6.33
N GLY A 408 -40.38 13.64 -7.01
CA GLY A 408 -40.27 13.46 -8.45
C GLY A 408 -41.08 12.28 -8.97
N SER A 409 -41.20 12.13 -10.27
CA SER A 409 -41.82 10.95 -10.88
C SER A 409 -40.93 9.75 -10.69
N GLN A 410 -41.49 8.65 -10.15
CA GLN A 410 -40.79 7.39 -10.02
C GLN A 410 -40.22 6.98 -11.39
N SER A 411 -38.96 6.60 -11.43
CA SER A 411 -38.22 6.42 -12.65
C SER A 411 -37.30 5.20 -12.59
N SER A 412 -36.77 4.83 -13.72
CA SER A 412 -35.71 3.83 -13.89
C SER A 412 -34.72 4.29 -14.96
N PHE A 413 -33.53 3.70 -14.99
CA PHE A 413 -32.56 3.99 -16.04
C PHE A 413 -32.79 3.12 -17.28
N SER A 414 -32.52 3.69 -18.45
CA SER A 414 -32.58 2.95 -19.72
C SER A 414 -31.46 1.91 -19.81
N SER A 415 -31.79 0.74 -20.37
CA SER A 415 -30.81 -0.29 -20.71
C SER A 415 -29.76 0.14 -21.74
N SER A 416 -29.97 1.27 -22.44
CA SER A 416 -28.99 1.83 -23.38
C SER A 416 -27.67 2.22 -22.72
N LEU A 417 -27.66 2.51 -21.42
CA LEU A 417 -26.44 2.82 -20.64
C LEU A 417 -25.43 1.66 -20.61
N LYS A 418 -25.88 0.42 -20.87
CA LYS A 418 -24.97 -0.73 -20.97
C LYS A 418 -23.87 -0.53 -22.01
N ASN A 419 -24.20 0.02 -23.17
CA ASN A 419 -23.21 0.21 -24.25
C ASN A 419 -22.16 1.24 -23.85
N VAL A 420 -22.56 2.27 -23.14
CA VAL A 420 -21.67 3.30 -22.62
C VAL A 420 -20.76 2.71 -21.54
N ALA A 421 -21.34 2.08 -20.53
CA ALA A 421 -20.58 1.41 -19.49
C ALA A 421 -19.57 0.39 -20.05
N THR A 422 -19.94 -0.33 -21.14
CA THR A 422 -19.00 -1.24 -21.82
C THR A 422 -17.80 -0.50 -22.43
N ALA A 423 -18.02 0.67 -23.03
CA ALA A 423 -16.93 1.48 -23.59
C ALA A 423 -16.01 2.00 -22.47
N ASP A 424 -16.58 2.45 -21.35
CA ASP A 424 -15.84 2.94 -20.21
C ASP A 424 -15.01 1.83 -19.55
N MET A 425 -15.58 0.63 -19.36
CA MET A 425 -14.83 -0.54 -18.87
C MET A 425 -13.59 -0.86 -19.74
N ASN A 426 -13.71 -0.75 -21.06
CA ASN A 426 -12.58 -0.99 -21.96
C ASN A 426 -11.45 0.04 -21.79
N SER A 427 -11.77 1.25 -21.34
CA SER A 427 -10.79 2.32 -21.10
C SER A 427 -10.05 2.17 -19.79
N LEU A 428 -10.59 1.45 -18.80
CA LEU A 428 -10.00 1.27 -17.46
C LEU A 428 -8.67 0.51 -17.46
N SER A 429 -8.35 -0.23 -18.53
CA SER A 429 -7.06 -0.93 -18.64
C SER A 429 -5.83 -0.01 -18.50
N SER A 430 -6.02 1.28 -18.74
CA SER A 430 -4.96 2.30 -18.62
C SER A 430 -4.80 2.90 -17.22
N THR A 431 -5.74 2.67 -16.30
CA THR A 431 -5.73 3.27 -14.95
C THR A 431 -5.08 2.37 -13.89
N GLY A 432 -4.78 1.10 -14.23
CA GLY A 432 -4.35 0.10 -13.27
C GLY A 432 -5.46 -0.35 -12.32
N ALA A 433 -5.14 -1.30 -11.43
CA ALA A 433 -6.07 -1.75 -10.40
C ALA A 433 -6.08 -0.74 -9.23
N ASN A 434 -7.23 -0.10 -8.99
CA ASN A 434 -7.46 0.83 -7.88
C ASN A 434 -8.90 0.66 -7.40
N LEU A 435 -9.26 1.30 -6.28
CA LEU A 435 -10.61 1.21 -5.71
C LEU A 435 -11.69 1.46 -6.77
N TYR A 436 -11.61 2.57 -7.48
CA TYR A 436 -12.66 2.98 -8.42
C TYR A 436 -12.76 2.08 -9.66
N SER A 437 -11.62 1.59 -10.18
CA SER A 437 -11.65 0.65 -11.31
C SER A 437 -12.28 -0.70 -10.92
N GLN A 438 -11.99 -1.19 -9.72
CA GLN A 438 -12.50 -2.48 -9.22
C GLN A 438 -13.99 -2.39 -8.86
N THR A 439 -14.42 -1.29 -8.25
CA THR A 439 -15.83 -1.06 -7.94
C THR A 439 -16.66 -0.75 -9.18
N ALA A 440 -16.09 -0.09 -10.20
CA ALA A 440 -16.73 0.05 -11.52
C ALA A 440 -16.97 -1.31 -12.19
N GLU A 441 -15.98 -2.21 -12.17
CA GLU A 441 -16.12 -3.59 -12.69
C GLU A 441 -17.20 -4.37 -11.95
N GLN A 442 -17.27 -4.23 -10.63
CA GLN A 442 -18.33 -4.84 -9.83
C GLN A 442 -19.71 -4.29 -10.20
N ALA A 443 -19.88 -2.96 -10.24
CA ALA A 443 -21.13 -2.32 -10.62
C ALA A 443 -21.58 -2.75 -12.02
N TYR A 444 -20.65 -2.85 -12.96
CA TYR A 444 -20.94 -3.34 -14.31
C TYR A 444 -21.41 -4.81 -14.31
N SER A 445 -20.75 -5.68 -13.54
CA SER A 445 -21.12 -7.10 -13.43
C SER A 445 -22.51 -7.30 -12.79
N ASP A 446 -22.88 -6.41 -11.87
CA ASP A 446 -24.18 -6.41 -11.19
C ASP A 446 -25.29 -5.77 -12.05
N GLY A 447 -24.92 -5.23 -13.23
CA GLY A 447 -25.87 -4.58 -14.16
C GLY A 447 -26.25 -3.15 -13.77
N ASN A 448 -25.56 -2.56 -12.78
CA ASN A 448 -25.75 -1.16 -12.38
C ASN A 448 -24.89 -0.24 -13.27
N TYR A 449 -25.29 -0.08 -14.51
CA TYR A 449 -24.53 0.65 -15.52
C TYR A 449 -24.31 2.14 -15.20
N PRO A 450 -25.30 2.90 -14.64
CA PRO A 450 -25.05 4.28 -14.24
C PRO A 450 -23.91 4.40 -13.22
N LEU A 451 -23.87 3.48 -12.27
CA LEU A 451 -22.84 3.44 -11.24
C LEU A 451 -21.46 3.11 -11.84
N ALA A 452 -21.41 2.10 -12.72
CA ALA A 452 -20.19 1.73 -13.43
C ALA A 452 -19.61 2.89 -14.26
N ILE A 453 -20.45 3.68 -14.92
CA ILE A 453 -20.05 4.88 -15.69
C ILE A 453 -19.43 5.92 -14.78
N LEU A 454 -20.11 6.29 -13.69
CA LEU A 454 -19.59 7.30 -12.76
C LEU A 454 -18.29 6.86 -12.09
N ASP A 455 -18.20 5.62 -11.65
CA ASP A 455 -17.00 5.09 -10.98
C ASP A 455 -15.80 4.98 -11.93
N SER A 456 -16.08 4.63 -13.21
CA SER A 456 -15.05 4.70 -14.26
C SER A 456 -14.50 6.11 -14.44
N SER A 457 -15.33 7.13 -14.31
CA SER A 457 -14.91 8.52 -14.40
C SER A 457 -13.99 8.92 -13.25
N TYR A 458 -14.25 8.46 -12.03
CA TYR A 458 -13.30 8.64 -10.92
C TYR A 458 -11.97 7.97 -11.23
N ALA A 459 -11.97 6.71 -11.68
CA ALA A 459 -10.73 6.00 -12.03
C ALA A 459 -9.93 6.72 -13.12
N GLN A 460 -10.60 7.19 -14.17
CA GLN A 460 -9.95 7.88 -15.29
C GLN A 460 -9.45 9.28 -14.93
N ALA A 461 -10.20 10.02 -14.11
CA ALA A 461 -9.81 11.37 -13.71
C ALA A 461 -8.60 11.37 -12.80
N ILE A 462 -8.53 10.40 -11.86
CA ILE A 462 -7.49 10.36 -10.81
C ILE A 462 -6.26 9.57 -11.27
N TYR A 463 -6.45 8.47 -12.02
CA TYR A 463 -5.37 7.55 -12.38
C TYR A 463 -5.13 7.42 -13.90
N GLY A 464 -5.86 8.18 -14.70
CA GLY A 464 -5.77 8.08 -16.16
C GLY A 464 -4.52 8.77 -16.75
N PRO A 465 -4.10 8.35 -17.96
CA PRO A 465 -2.90 8.89 -18.62
C PRO A 465 -2.94 10.42 -18.86
N ARG A 466 -4.15 10.99 -18.94
CA ARG A 466 -4.33 12.44 -19.13
C ARG A 466 -3.75 13.24 -17.96
N VAL A 467 -3.95 12.77 -16.72
CA VAL A 467 -3.38 13.38 -15.51
C VAL A 467 -1.88 13.19 -15.49
N GLU A 468 -1.40 11.96 -15.70
CA GLU A 468 0.03 11.65 -15.74
C GLU A 468 0.79 12.47 -16.79
N SER A 469 0.20 12.62 -17.99
CA SER A 469 0.84 13.37 -19.08
C SER A 469 0.99 14.86 -18.79
N ASN A 470 0.17 15.42 -17.91
CA ASN A 470 0.18 16.83 -17.55
C ASN A 470 0.91 17.15 -16.23
N SER A 471 1.38 16.14 -15.50
CA SER A 471 2.14 16.32 -14.25
C SER A 471 3.44 17.11 -14.41
N SER A 472 3.96 17.25 -15.63
CA SER A 472 5.16 18.02 -15.94
C SER A 472 4.88 19.46 -16.41
N LEU A 473 3.62 19.88 -16.51
CA LEU A 473 3.23 21.24 -16.89
C LEU A 473 3.63 22.24 -15.80
N ASP A 474 3.86 23.48 -16.21
CA ASP A 474 4.08 24.55 -15.24
C ASP A 474 2.78 24.92 -14.49
N THR A 475 2.94 25.61 -13.36
CA THR A 475 1.85 26.00 -12.47
C THR A 475 0.77 26.82 -13.21
N SER A 476 1.17 27.79 -14.02
CA SER A 476 0.25 28.68 -14.71
C SER A 476 -0.56 27.97 -15.80
N ALA A 477 0.03 26.99 -16.44
CA ALA A 477 -0.66 26.15 -17.43
C ALA A 477 -1.73 25.28 -16.74
N LEU A 478 -1.41 24.66 -15.60
CA LEU A 478 -2.35 23.85 -14.81
C LEU A 478 -3.53 24.70 -14.29
N GLU A 479 -3.25 25.89 -13.73
CA GLU A 479 -4.28 26.84 -13.29
C GLU A 479 -5.23 27.23 -14.43
N SER A 480 -4.67 27.63 -15.58
CA SER A 480 -5.46 28.02 -16.75
C SER A 480 -6.32 26.88 -17.30
N MET A 481 -5.79 25.65 -17.30
CA MET A 481 -6.55 24.46 -17.71
C MET A 481 -7.67 24.17 -16.71
N ALA A 482 -7.40 24.23 -15.41
CA ALA A 482 -8.38 24.02 -14.35
C ALA A 482 -9.54 25.03 -14.44
N GLU A 483 -9.24 26.32 -14.62
CA GLU A 483 -10.25 27.36 -14.80
C GLU A 483 -11.12 27.14 -16.05
N SER A 484 -10.49 26.80 -17.17
CA SER A 484 -11.18 26.55 -18.42
C SER A 484 -12.12 25.36 -18.34
N ILE A 485 -11.68 24.25 -17.74
CA ILE A 485 -12.45 23.02 -17.60
C ILE A 485 -13.58 23.23 -16.59
N SER A 486 -13.30 23.76 -15.41
CA SER A 486 -14.27 23.91 -14.34
C SER A 486 -15.41 24.87 -14.71
N SER A 487 -15.14 25.91 -15.52
CA SER A 487 -16.18 26.85 -15.99
C SER A 487 -17.22 26.18 -16.91
N ASN A 488 -16.89 25.07 -17.54
CA ASN A 488 -17.76 24.31 -18.44
C ASN A 488 -18.39 23.06 -17.80
N ALA A 489 -17.85 22.59 -16.69
CA ALA A 489 -18.27 21.35 -16.01
C ALA A 489 -19.41 21.63 -15.01
N THR A 490 -20.56 22.12 -15.51
CA THR A 490 -21.64 22.67 -14.66
C THR A 490 -22.92 21.86 -14.66
N PHE A 491 -22.97 20.71 -15.36
CA PHE A 491 -24.17 19.89 -15.41
C PHE A 491 -24.19 18.86 -14.29
N GLY A 492 -25.13 19.00 -13.38
CA GLY A 492 -25.30 18.14 -12.21
C GLY A 492 -24.71 18.72 -10.92
N ILE A 493 -25.20 18.20 -9.81
CA ILE A 493 -24.82 18.66 -8.47
C ILE A 493 -23.33 18.36 -8.22
N TRP A 494 -22.92 17.12 -8.46
CA TRP A 494 -21.56 16.68 -8.18
C TRP A 494 -20.52 17.41 -9.02
N ALA A 495 -20.74 17.49 -10.34
CA ALA A 495 -19.85 18.21 -11.24
C ALA A 495 -19.68 19.68 -10.83
N THR A 496 -20.77 20.35 -10.47
CA THR A 496 -20.74 21.74 -9.99
C THR A 496 -19.93 21.88 -8.70
N GLN A 497 -20.03 20.92 -7.79
CA GLN A 497 -19.27 20.95 -6.54
C GLN A 497 -17.77 20.72 -6.78
N PHE A 498 -17.39 19.76 -7.63
CA PHE A 498 -16.00 19.55 -8.02
C PHE A 498 -15.44 20.74 -8.81
N ALA A 499 -16.23 21.38 -9.66
CA ALA A 499 -15.82 22.59 -10.37
C ALA A 499 -15.55 23.78 -9.41
N ASN A 500 -16.37 23.93 -8.36
CA ASN A 500 -16.10 24.92 -7.31
C ASN A 500 -14.85 24.57 -6.52
N GLU A 501 -14.65 23.33 -6.19
CA GLU A 501 -13.45 22.86 -5.49
C GLU A 501 -12.19 23.09 -6.32
N ALA A 502 -12.22 22.80 -7.64
CA ALA A 502 -11.11 23.13 -8.53
C ALA A 502 -10.76 24.61 -8.51
N GLN A 503 -11.77 25.51 -8.53
CA GLN A 503 -11.54 26.95 -8.39
C GLN A 503 -10.94 27.33 -7.03
N PHE A 504 -11.33 26.66 -5.94
CA PHE A 504 -10.71 26.85 -4.63
C PHE A 504 -9.21 26.59 -4.69
N TYR A 505 -8.80 25.46 -5.26
CA TYR A 505 -7.39 25.11 -5.38
C TYR A 505 -6.60 26.02 -6.34
N VAL A 506 -7.22 26.57 -7.40
CA VAL A 506 -6.59 27.62 -8.22
C VAL A 506 -6.29 28.86 -7.37
N HIS A 507 -7.21 29.28 -6.51
CA HIS A 507 -6.97 30.42 -5.62
C HIS A 507 -5.90 30.12 -4.57
N GLU A 508 -5.86 28.92 -4.00
CA GLU A 508 -4.79 28.51 -3.08
C GLU A 508 -3.43 28.47 -3.78
N ALA A 509 -3.36 27.99 -5.04
CA ALA A 509 -2.13 28.02 -5.84
C ALA A 509 -1.59 29.43 -6.02
N ALA A 510 -2.48 30.37 -6.38
CA ALA A 510 -2.12 31.78 -6.57
C ALA A 510 -1.65 32.48 -5.27
N MET A 511 -2.08 31.99 -4.11
CA MET A 511 -1.70 32.54 -2.80
C MET A 511 -0.53 31.82 -2.14
N ALA A 512 -0.08 30.70 -2.70
CA ALA A 512 0.96 29.86 -2.08
C ALA A 512 2.31 30.61 -1.98
N HIS A 513 2.95 30.49 -0.82
CA HIS A 513 4.20 31.21 -0.52
C HIS A 513 5.44 30.62 -1.20
N ASN A 514 5.37 29.41 -1.72
CA ASN A 514 6.47 28.76 -2.41
C ASN A 514 6.01 28.07 -3.70
N SER A 515 6.93 27.91 -4.65
CA SER A 515 6.61 27.34 -5.96
C SER A 515 6.16 25.87 -5.92
N SER A 516 6.64 25.11 -4.95
CA SER A 516 6.24 23.69 -4.82
C SER A 516 4.79 23.58 -4.35
N ALA A 517 4.39 24.35 -3.34
CA ALA A 517 3.01 24.37 -2.88
C ALA A 517 2.07 24.92 -3.97
N ALA A 518 2.48 26.02 -4.65
CA ALA A 518 1.71 26.56 -5.77
C ALA A 518 1.47 25.51 -6.87
N HIS A 519 2.53 24.79 -7.25
CA HIS A 519 2.42 23.74 -8.26
C HIS A 519 1.51 22.58 -7.82
N ALA A 520 1.60 22.16 -6.57
CA ALA A 520 0.79 21.06 -6.06
C ALA A 520 -0.70 21.46 -5.98
N PHE A 521 -1.04 22.68 -5.53
CA PHE A 521 -2.42 23.16 -5.58
C PHE A 521 -2.94 23.31 -7.02
N ALA A 522 -2.11 23.82 -7.95
CA ALA A 522 -2.50 23.91 -9.34
C ALA A 522 -2.74 22.54 -9.98
N TYR A 523 -1.93 21.53 -9.62
CA TYR A 523 -2.11 20.18 -10.07
C TYR A 523 -3.40 19.56 -9.52
N GLN A 524 -3.68 19.75 -8.22
CA GLN A 524 -4.92 19.32 -7.60
C GLN A 524 -6.15 20.02 -8.20
N ALA A 525 -6.03 21.31 -8.49
CA ALA A 525 -7.08 22.06 -9.20
C ALA A 525 -7.37 21.42 -10.57
N TYR A 526 -6.33 21.06 -11.32
CA TYR A 526 -6.47 20.42 -12.61
C TYR A 526 -7.13 19.03 -12.50
N GLU A 527 -6.68 18.17 -11.59
CA GLU A 527 -7.28 16.84 -11.35
C GLU A 527 -8.77 16.95 -11.01
N THR A 528 -9.11 17.84 -10.08
CA THR A 528 -10.50 18.08 -9.65
C THR A 528 -11.35 18.64 -10.79
N ALA A 529 -10.80 19.54 -11.62
CA ALA A 529 -11.50 20.07 -12.80
C ALA A 529 -11.76 18.97 -13.85
N VAL A 530 -10.80 18.07 -14.09
CA VAL A 530 -10.97 16.91 -14.98
C VAL A 530 -12.06 15.98 -14.45
N LEU A 531 -12.08 15.70 -13.15
CA LEU A 531 -13.16 14.94 -12.52
C LEU A 531 -14.51 15.61 -12.73
N ALA A 532 -14.60 16.93 -12.51
CA ALA A 532 -15.81 17.71 -12.75
C ALA A 532 -16.31 17.58 -14.21
N GLU A 533 -15.39 17.62 -15.20
CA GLU A 533 -15.71 17.46 -16.62
C GLU A 533 -16.31 16.07 -16.91
N TYR A 534 -15.65 15.00 -16.44
CA TYR A 534 -16.15 13.64 -16.62
C TYR A 534 -17.54 13.47 -15.98
N ILE A 535 -17.67 13.81 -14.70
CA ILE A 535 -18.94 13.69 -13.98
C ILE A 535 -20.04 14.55 -14.61
N SER A 536 -19.73 15.75 -15.15
CA SER A 536 -20.70 16.60 -15.87
C SER A 536 -21.25 15.92 -17.13
N ASN A 537 -20.36 15.28 -17.90
CA ASN A 537 -20.73 14.59 -19.14
C ASN A 537 -21.56 13.33 -18.84
N ASP A 538 -21.15 12.54 -17.85
CA ASP A 538 -21.85 11.34 -17.45
C ASP A 538 -23.21 11.63 -16.84
N THR A 539 -23.29 12.62 -15.96
CA THR A 539 -24.57 13.04 -15.36
C THR A 539 -25.56 13.48 -16.43
N ARG A 540 -25.09 14.22 -17.45
CA ARG A 540 -25.94 14.62 -18.59
C ARG A 540 -26.46 13.40 -19.37
N MET A 541 -25.61 12.44 -19.61
CA MET A 541 -25.96 11.21 -20.32
C MET A 541 -26.93 10.34 -19.50
N ILE A 542 -26.62 10.14 -18.22
CA ILE A 542 -27.49 9.40 -17.29
C ILE A 542 -28.83 10.08 -17.15
N ALA A 543 -28.89 11.40 -16.99
CA ALA A 543 -30.13 12.17 -16.92
C ALA A 543 -31.01 11.96 -18.18
N SER A 544 -30.38 11.93 -19.36
CA SER A 544 -31.11 11.68 -20.63
C SER A 544 -31.68 10.27 -20.75
N SER A 545 -31.18 9.34 -19.95
CA SER A 545 -31.59 7.93 -19.92
C SER A 545 -32.71 7.62 -18.92
N ILE A 546 -33.13 8.60 -18.12
CA ILE A 546 -34.17 8.42 -17.09
C ILE A 546 -35.52 8.27 -17.75
N ILE A 547 -36.18 7.12 -17.48
CA ILE A 547 -37.49 6.79 -18.02
C ILE A 547 -38.51 6.81 -16.87
N PRO A 548 -39.59 7.64 -16.95
CA PRO A 548 -40.66 7.60 -15.98
C PRO A 548 -41.33 6.23 -15.96
N ASN A 549 -41.55 5.68 -14.78
CA ASN A 549 -42.34 4.47 -14.63
C ASN A 549 -43.80 4.82 -14.91
N THR A 550 -44.26 4.57 -16.14
CA THR A 550 -45.68 4.71 -16.47
C THR A 550 -46.48 3.68 -15.68
N THR A 551 -47.18 4.13 -14.66
CA THR A 551 -48.20 3.33 -13.97
C THR A 551 -49.30 3.00 -14.96
N THR A 552 -49.19 1.85 -15.62
CA THR A 552 -50.35 1.25 -16.27
C THR A 552 -51.31 0.88 -15.15
N THR A 553 -52.39 1.65 -15.01
CA THR A 553 -53.51 1.32 -14.12
C THR A 553 -54.14 0.07 -14.69
N THR A 554 -53.63 -1.11 -14.35
CA THR A 554 -54.31 -2.39 -14.47
C THR A 554 -54.98 -2.65 -13.12
N LEU A 555 -56.27 -2.85 -13.18
CA LEU A 555 -57.13 -3.30 -12.10
C LEU A 555 -56.51 -4.44 -11.29
N PRO A 556 -56.84 -4.58 -9.99
CA PRO A 556 -56.15 -5.48 -9.08
C PRO A 556 -56.44 -6.93 -9.43
N ILE A 557 -55.49 -7.62 -9.96
CA ILE A 557 -55.41 -9.08 -10.00
C ILE A 557 -54.28 -9.51 -9.08
N GLY A 558 -54.66 -10.13 -7.97
CA GLY A 558 -53.93 -11.15 -7.24
C GLY A 558 -52.55 -10.75 -6.70
N VAL A 559 -52.48 -10.75 -5.38
CA VAL A 559 -51.24 -10.78 -4.59
C VAL A 559 -50.22 -11.74 -5.20
N THR A 560 -49.19 -11.20 -5.84
CA THR A 560 -47.96 -11.92 -6.07
C THR A 560 -46.86 -11.28 -5.21
N THR A 561 -46.32 -12.10 -4.38
CA THR A 561 -45.19 -11.83 -3.48
C THR A 561 -44.07 -11.10 -4.21
N VAL A 562 -43.68 -9.98 -3.63
CA VAL A 562 -42.45 -9.24 -3.99
C VAL A 562 -41.28 -10.22 -3.89
N PRO A 563 -40.41 -10.32 -4.90
CA PRO A 563 -39.13 -11.01 -4.74
C PRO A 563 -38.35 -10.28 -3.67
N GLN A 564 -38.15 -10.90 -2.54
CA GLN A 564 -37.13 -10.47 -1.60
C GLN A 564 -35.78 -10.57 -2.33
N HIS A 565 -35.04 -9.46 -2.36
CA HIS A 565 -33.63 -9.52 -2.67
C HIS A 565 -32.98 -10.60 -1.80
N PRO A 566 -32.15 -11.47 -2.37
CA PRO A 566 -31.47 -12.48 -1.57
C PRO A 566 -30.62 -11.77 -0.52
N VAL A 567 -30.97 -12.00 0.73
CA VAL A 567 -30.07 -11.76 1.86
C VAL A 567 -28.82 -12.59 1.55
N ILE A 568 -27.71 -11.95 1.33
CA ILE A 568 -26.42 -12.61 1.22
C ILE A 568 -26.12 -13.16 2.61
N THR A 569 -26.56 -14.37 2.87
CA THR A 569 -25.99 -15.19 3.93
C THR A 569 -24.58 -15.52 3.50
N PRO A 570 -23.54 -15.39 4.34
CA PRO A 570 -22.23 -15.88 4.02
C PRO A 570 -22.32 -17.41 3.89
N SER A 571 -22.56 -17.89 2.69
CA SER A 571 -22.41 -19.31 2.40
C SER A 571 -20.92 -19.55 2.18
N SER A 572 -20.33 -20.25 3.14
CA SER A 572 -19.06 -20.93 3.02
C SER A 572 -19.16 -22.02 1.93
N SER A 573 -19.15 -21.62 0.69
CA SER A 573 -18.79 -22.47 -0.45
C SER A 573 -18.59 -21.59 -1.68
N VAL A 574 -17.34 -21.23 -1.91
CA VAL A 574 -16.90 -20.78 -3.22
C VAL A 574 -17.15 -21.93 -4.18
N SER A 575 -18.23 -21.91 -4.94
CA SER A 575 -18.42 -22.81 -6.05
C SER A 575 -17.50 -22.36 -7.18
N ILE A 576 -16.26 -22.86 -7.18
CA ILE A 576 -15.35 -22.68 -8.28
C ILE A 576 -16.02 -23.30 -9.52
N SER A 577 -16.23 -22.53 -10.57
CA SER A 577 -16.85 -23.02 -11.79
C SER A 577 -16.01 -24.16 -12.38
N ALA A 578 -16.65 -25.14 -13.02
CA ALA A 578 -15.95 -26.25 -13.66
C ALA A 578 -14.90 -25.78 -14.68
N ALA A 579 -15.08 -24.60 -15.27
CA ALA A 579 -14.11 -23.97 -16.17
C ALA A 579 -12.85 -23.49 -15.41
N THR A 580 -13.00 -22.92 -14.20
CA THR A 580 -11.87 -22.48 -13.37
C THR A 580 -11.07 -23.67 -12.84
N VAL A 581 -11.75 -24.75 -12.44
CA VAL A 581 -11.09 -26.03 -12.05
C VAL A 581 -10.33 -26.61 -13.24
N GLY A 582 -10.91 -26.60 -14.44
CA GLY A 582 -10.25 -27.07 -15.65
C GLY A 582 -8.99 -26.28 -15.97
N PHE A 583 -9.01 -24.96 -15.83
CA PHE A 583 -7.85 -24.09 -16.08
C PHE A 583 -6.74 -24.31 -15.06
N ILE A 584 -7.07 -24.47 -13.78
CA ILE A 584 -6.11 -24.77 -12.71
C ILE A 584 -5.45 -26.15 -12.96
N ILE A 585 -6.24 -27.19 -13.27
CA ILE A 585 -5.71 -28.53 -13.57
C ILE A 585 -4.79 -28.47 -14.79
N PHE A 586 -5.17 -27.77 -15.86
CA PHE A 586 -4.35 -27.60 -17.06
C PHE A 586 -3.03 -26.89 -16.76
N SER A 587 -3.05 -25.84 -15.96
CA SER A 587 -1.84 -25.11 -15.53
C SER A 587 -0.92 -25.96 -14.69
N VAL A 588 -1.45 -26.77 -13.77
CA VAL A 588 -0.68 -27.72 -12.95
C VAL A 588 -0.05 -28.80 -13.82
N VAL A 589 -0.76 -29.32 -14.81
CA VAL A 589 -0.21 -30.33 -15.75
C VAL A 589 0.93 -29.75 -16.59
N ILE A 590 0.81 -28.52 -17.09
CA ILE A 590 1.90 -27.83 -17.80
C ILE A 590 3.13 -27.67 -16.90
N LEU A 591 2.93 -27.25 -15.66
CA LEU A 591 4.02 -27.10 -14.69
C LEU A 591 4.73 -28.43 -14.42
N LEU A 592 3.98 -29.51 -14.23
CA LEU A 592 4.54 -30.85 -14.01
C LEU A 592 5.34 -31.34 -15.22
N VAL A 593 4.86 -31.09 -16.44
CA VAL A 593 5.60 -31.42 -17.67
C VAL A 593 6.89 -30.60 -17.77
N ALA A 594 6.85 -29.30 -17.44
CA ALA A 594 8.04 -28.47 -17.44
C ALA A 594 9.09 -28.96 -16.42
N VAL A 595 8.66 -29.32 -15.21
CA VAL A 595 9.55 -29.91 -14.17
C VAL A 595 10.16 -31.23 -14.65
N LEU A 596 9.37 -32.08 -15.32
CA LEU A 596 9.88 -33.36 -15.85
C LEU A 596 10.94 -33.13 -16.94
N ILE A 597 10.74 -32.14 -17.81
CA ILE A 597 11.72 -31.78 -18.85
C ILE A 597 13.02 -31.29 -18.21
N VAL A 598 12.94 -30.46 -17.17
CA VAL A 598 14.13 -29.98 -16.45
C VAL A 598 14.87 -31.14 -15.78
N LEU A 599 14.15 -32.07 -15.15
CA LEU A 599 14.76 -33.27 -14.55
C LEU A 599 15.47 -34.15 -15.60
N LEU A 600 14.88 -34.30 -16.79
CA LEU A 600 15.52 -35.06 -17.87
C LEU A 600 16.78 -34.37 -18.38
N ILE A 601 16.79 -33.04 -18.48
CA ILE A 601 17.98 -32.28 -18.87
C ILE A 601 19.06 -32.41 -17.81
N VAL A 602 18.73 -32.30 -16.52
CA VAL A 602 19.70 -32.49 -15.43
C VAL A 602 20.29 -33.92 -15.44
N LEU A 603 19.46 -34.94 -15.65
CA LEU A 603 19.91 -36.31 -15.75
C LEU A 603 20.85 -36.51 -16.94
N TYR A 604 20.50 -35.91 -18.10
CA TYR A 604 21.36 -35.97 -19.29
C TYR A 604 22.71 -35.32 -19.06
N VAL A 605 22.75 -34.13 -18.43
CA VAL A 605 24.01 -33.44 -18.07
C VAL A 605 24.83 -34.28 -17.09
N LEU A 606 24.18 -34.91 -16.10
CA LEU A 606 24.86 -35.79 -15.16
C LEU A 606 25.52 -36.99 -15.84
N VAL A 607 24.85 -37.59 -16.81
CA VAL A 607 25.40 -38.69 -17.63
C VAL A 607 26.58 -38.22 -18.47
N LEU A 608 26.54 -36.98 -19.02
CA LEU A 608 27.66 -36.40 -19.76
C LEU A 608 28.88 -36.17 -18.83
N ILE A 609 28.65 -35.64 -17.63
CA ILE A 609 29.70 -35.44 -16.62
C ILE A 609 30.32 -36.77 -16.22
N LEU A 610 29.50 -37.80 -15.96
CA LEU A 610 30.01 -39.16 -15.63
C LEU A 610 30.84 -39.78 -16.76
N LYS A 611 30.40 -39.60 -18.03
CA LYS A 611 31.19 -40.03 -19.19
C LYS A 611 32.53 -39.29 -19.29
N HIS A 612 32.54 -37.99 -19.01
CA HIS A 612 33.78 -37.18 -19.03
C HIS A 612 34.74 -37.58 -17.91
N LEU A 613 34.22 -37.81 -16.69
CA LEU A 613 35.00 -38.29 -15.56
C LEU A 613 35.57 -39.70 -15.85
N HIS A 614 34.80 -40.58 -16.48
CA HIS A 614 35.28 -41.90 -16.87
C HIS A 614 36.39 -41.82 -17.95
N ALA A 615 36.28 -40.88 -18.88
CA ALA A 615 37.34 -40.64 -19.89
C ALA A 615 38.62 -40.07 -19.26
N ILE A 616 38.52 -39.21 -18.24
CA ILE A 616 39.68 -38.66 -17.51
C ILE A 616 40.36 -39.76 -16.69
N THR A 617 39.61 -40.59 -15.97
CA THR A 617 40.17 -41.72 -15.20
C THR A 617 40.81 -42.75 -16.10
N GLY A 618 40.24 -43.05 -17.29
CA GLY A 618 40.84 -43.93 -18.28
C GLY A 618 42.13 -43.39 -18.88
N ASN A 619 42.26 -42.06 -19.04
CA ASN A 619 43.49 -41.41 -19.49
C ASN A 619 44.57 -41.36 -18.39
N MET A 620 44.21 -41.20 -17.10
CA MET A 620 45.15 -41.29 -15.99
C MET A 620 45.73 -42.70 -15.82
N GLN A 621 44.95 -43.75 -16.05
CA GLN A 621 45.48 -45.13 -16.03
C GLN A 621 46.41 -45.43 -17.19
N ARG A 622 46.25 -44.75 -18.36
CA ARG A 622 47.19 -44.89 -19.50
C ARG A 622 48.50 -44.10 -19.29
N SER A 623 48.48 -42.96 -18.61
CA SER A 623 49.70 -42.18 -18.30
C SER A 623 50.56 -42.89 -17.25
N HIS A 624 49.99 -43.56 -16.26
CA HIS A 624 50.74 -44.36 -15.30
C HIS A 624 51.27 -45.69 -15.88
N GLY A 625 50.69 -46.18 -16.97
CA GLY A 625 51.23 -47.35 -17.70
C GLY A 625 52.43 -47.06 -18.62
N GLN A 626 52.64 -45.79 -19.01
CA GLN A 626 53.76 -45.36 -19.85
C GLN A 626 54.99 -44.93 -19.04
N GLU A 627 54.85 -44.38 -17.84
CA GLU A 627 56.01 -44.06 -16.98
C GLU A 627 56.73 -45.27 -16.43
N GLY A 628 56.06 -46.47 -16.36
CA GLY A 628 56.69 -47.76 -15.96
C GLY A 628 57.52 -48.41 -17.07
N ALA A 629 57.45 -47.98 -18.35
CA ALA A 629 58.16 -48.55 -19.46
C ALA A 629 59.48 -47.82 -19.81
N ASP A 630 59.60 -46.52 -19.46
CA ASP A 630 60.78 -45.72 -19.77
C ASP A 630 61.89 -45.73 -18.70
N GLU A 631 61.66 -46.31 -17.51
CA GLU A 631 62.63 -46.40 -16.41
C GLU A 631 63.61 -47.62 -16.53
N GLN A 632 63.47 -48.45 -17.55
CA GLN A 632 64.36 -49.58 -17.78
C GLN A 632 65.41 -49.43 -18.88
N ILE A 633 65.47 -48.31 -19.60
CA ILE A 633 66.44 -48.13 -20.73
C ILE A 633 67.46 -46.97 -20.48
N GLY A 634 67.59 -46.46 -19.28
CA GLY A 634 68.46 -45.31 -18.98
C GLY A 634 69.64 -45.52 -18.08
N ARG A 635 70.19 -46.77 -17.96
CA ARG A 635 71.46 -46.98 -17.26
C ARG A 635 72.53 -47.43 -18.24
N HIS A 636 73.15 -46.53 -19.00
CA HIS A 636 74.58 -46.59 -19.42
C HIS A 636 75.01 -45.28 -20.14
N LYS A 637 76.21 -44.85 -19.69
CA LYS A 637 77.05 -43.74 -20.23
C LYS A 637 76.64 -42.34 -19.73
N GLY A 638 77.41 -41.65 -18.96
CA GLY A 638 78.86 -41.63 -18.84
C GLY A 638 79.28 -40.17 -18.85
N THR A 639 79.78 -39.71 -17.72
CA THR A 639 80.88 -38.73 -17.56
C THR A 639 81.09 -37.64 -18.61
N ALA A 640 81.23 -36.46 -18.08
CA ALA A 640 82.24 -35.45 -18.34
C ALA A 640 81.76 -34.02 -18.71
N SER A 641 82.30 -33.13 -17.95
CA SER A 641 82.86 -31.84 -18.27
C SER A 641 82.00 -30.59 -18.07
N ARG A 642 82.23 -29.94 -16.92
CA ARG A 642 82.93 -28.66 -16.71
C ARG A 642 82.48 -27.41 -17.43
N ARG A 643 82.19 -26.41 -16.60
CA ARG A 643 82.73 -25.03 -16.61
C ARG A 643 81.88 -23.93 -17.22
N THR A 644 81.69 -22.95 -16.34
CA THR A 644 81.79 -21.46 -16.54
C THR A 644 80.59 -20.84 -17.23
N GLY A 645 80.07 -19.78 -16.78
CA GLY A 645 80.42 -18.69 -15.93
C GLY A 645 79.47 -17.52 -16.09
N LYS A 646 79.39 -16.76 -15.03
CA LYS A 646 79.21 -15.29 -14.93
C LYS A 646 78.08 -14.53 -15.64
N LYS A 647 77.34 -13.84 -14.76
CA LYS A 647 77.00 -12.40 -14.83
C LYS A 647 76.12 -11.93 -16.01
N VAL A 648 75.05 -11.27 -15.83
CA VAL A 648 74.82 -9.97 -15.21
C VAL A 648 73.41 -9.98 -14.61
#